data_7a8cafd378fd3b61a42f848d6669352e
#
_entry.id   7a8cafd378fd3b61a42f848d6669352e
#
_cell.length_a   1.000
_cell.length_b   1.000
_cell.length_c   1.000
_cell.angle_alpha   90.00
_cell.angle_beta   90.00
_cell.angle_gamma   90.00
#
_symmetry.space_group_name_H-M   'P 1'
#
loop_
_entity.id
_entity.type
_entity.pdbx_description
1 polymer ?
#
loop_
_entity_poly.entity_id
_entity_poly.type
_entity_poly.pdbx_seq_one_letter_code
_entity_poly.pdbx_strand_id
1 'polypeptide(L)'
;MMLFNKKKKLVSQNTSGNVNGKTMSNFYLSRQNSWLLCLCQCLNIAVVALELSTWMLIIIALSLAWQALLLQQNRATANTSRGKHPGTVQSNLASKRHSHGPSKQLATNISPVVLGIFALLGCVAIALTAKQVGILLSMVHLLCFSYALKGFELRTRRDFYQLLLLGLFILASALIFRQDLVFSLIILSLLIINLTVLLQFFSSENAFATNLKVVVVLLGQSALLAVVLFLVFPRLSPFWQVPFAKSAKTGLSDTVKPGDIANLTRSTKLAFRADFGGQKIPNYAQLYWRAMVLENYDGRQWRRQNKVTQNKADGSGTKSLIFDASNTEVLPLTYQVFVEASFQKYLFALAPAVVTGNASGITAQTDYTIQSSTIISQAKSYRLTSYLTAPLALELSPQSRQINLSYPQGSNPRLEQLALQLQHNYVDVQARAQAVLTLINQQNYSYTLQPPLLVNNSLDQFFFDSQAGFCVHYASAFTFLMRASGIPARLVTGYLGGEYNGVTNEVNSAGKIVNKGHLSIYQYDAHAWSEIWVAGKGWLRIDPTGAVDPQRVNIGWSNQLLQEQAELNNTFFNLYRMKNIAWLNTLRLQFDALDYQWTRWVIGFTSQQQYDLLKHWFGKMVPWKLALIIAVTLVLSMLMLMLLLHWLNRPKVKKQAFAQWQIIYHKAIDRLAKQGMEKPLAMTVNDFAKKIRQQYPELALVFTQLSASYNRLCYQTLSISEQEKQTVTMQQQYHHFIQVLKNSDKKHL
;
A
#
# COMPACT_ATOMS: atom_id res chain seq x y z
N MET A 1 23.42 15.60 -27.77
CA MET A 1 23.66 14.50 -28.73
C MET A 1 24.91 14.77 -29.59
N MET A 2 25.94 15.46 -29.09
CA MET A 2 27.16 15.82 -29.84
C MET A 2 28.46 15.74 -29.04
N LEU A 3 28.57 14.90 -28.02
CA LEU A 3 29.82 14.73 -27.24
C LEU A 3 30.24 13.25 -27.02
N PHE A 4 29.68 12.30 -27.77
CA PHE A 4 30.05 10.87 -27.64
C PHE A 4 30.74 10.27 -28.85
N ASN A 5 31.24 11.11 -29.79
CA ASN A 5 31.76 10.61 -31.07
C ASN A 5 33.26 10.91 -31.34
N LYS A 6 34.10 11.08 -30.28
CA LYS A 6 35.50 11.40 -30.46
C LYS A 6 36.52 10.45 -29.78
N LYS A 7 36.16 9.19 -29.54
CA LYS A 7 37.11 8.14 -29.07
C LYS A 7 36.98 6.80 -29.76
N LYS A 8 36.71 6.78 -31.08
CA LYS A 8 36.66 5.56 -31.87
C LYS A 8 37.43 5.68 -33.18
N LYS A 9 38.64 6.27 -33.17
CA LYS A 9 39.48 6.35 -34.35
C LYS A 9 40.96 6.31 -34.03
N LEU A 10 41.43 5.26 -33.31
CA LEU A 10 42.85 4.90 -33.21
C LEU A 10 42.95 3.52 -32.54
N VAL A 11 42.58 2.48 -33.27
CA VAL A 11 43.10 1.11 -33.24
C VAL A 11 42.31 0.34 -34.32
N SER A 12 42.70 0.50 -35.56
CA SER A 12 42.35 -0.43 -36.61
C SER A 12 43.50 -0.49 -37.63
N GLN A 13 44.49 -1.29 -37.33
CA GLN A 13 45.30 -1.95 -38.33
C GLN A 13 45.92 -3.22 -37.72
N ASN A 14 45.72 -4.30 -38.45
CA ASN A 14 46.24 -5.64 -38.29
C ASN A 14 45.48 -6.59 -37.37
N THR A 15 44.52 -7.29 -37.94
CA THR A 15 44.65 -8.73 -38.24
C THR A 15 43.35 -9.20 -38.90
N SER A 16 43.42 -9.49 -40.20
CA SER A 16 42.43 -10.27 -40.94
C SER A 16 42.44 -11.70 -40.41
N GLY A 17 41.53 -11.99 -39.49
CA GLY A 17 41.22 -13.33 -38.99
C GLY A 17 39.72 -13.48 -38.91
N ASN A 18 39.20 -14.32 -39.78
CA ASN A 18 37.83 -14.75 -39.85
C ASN A 18 37.26 -15.13 -38.49
N VAL A 19 36.37 -14.31 -37.90
CA VAL A 19 35.63 -14.62 -36.65
C VAL A 19 34.15 -14.38 -36.88
N ASN A 20 33.51 -15.30 -37.57
CA ASN A 20 32.10 -15.59 -37.38
C ASN A 20 31.95 -16.40 -36.08
N GLY A 21 31.68 -15.72 -35.00
CA GLY A 21 31.42 -16.33 -33.71
C GLY A 21 30.97 -15.23 -32.72
N LYS A 22 29.67 -14.86 -32.74
CA LYS A 22 29.05 -14.17 -31.62
C LYS A 22 29.28 -15.00 -30.37
N THR A 23 30.29 -14.68 -29.57
CA THR A 23 30.40 -15.14 -28.21
C THR A 23 29.21 -14.55 -27.42
N MET A 24 28.07 -15.28 -27.40
CA MET A 24 27.04 -15.07 -26.42
C MET A 24 27.69 -15.26 -25.05
N SER A 25 27.92 -14.20 -24.30
CA SER A 25 28.32 -14.29 -22.92
C SER A 25 27.22 -15.07 -22.18
N ASN A 26 27.56 -16.31 -21.79
CA ASN A 26 26.65 -17.20 -21.08
C ASN A 26 26.13 -16.48 -19.83
N PHE A 27 24.80 -16.31 -19.78
CA PHE A 27 24.11 -15.71 -18.64
C PHE A 27 24.00 -16.76 -17.54
N TYR A 28 24.69 -16.54 -16.42
CA TYR A 28 24.60 -17.41 -15.25
C TYR A 28 23.94 -16.65 -14.10
N LEU A 29 22.77 -17.10 -13.66
CA LEU A 29 22.22 -16.70 -12.37
C LEU A 29 22.89 -17.53 -11.27
N SER A 30 23.45 -16.87 -10.27
CA SER A 30 23.88 -17.57 -9.06
C SER A 30 22.66 -18.19 -8.39
N ARG A 31 22.84 -19.33 -7.72
CA ARG A 31 21.77 -20.03 -7.03
C ARG A 31 21.07 -19.13 -6.00
N GLN A 32 21.83 -18.31 -5.29
CA GLN A 32 21.32 -17.35 -4.32
C GLN A 32 20.39 -16.35 -5.00
N ASN A 33 20.78 -15.80 -6.15
CA ASN A 33 19.95 -14.86 -6.90
C ASN A 33 18.68 -15.50 -7.44
N SER A 34 18.71 -16.80 -7.83
CA SER A 34 17.51 -17.54 -8.27
C SER A 34 16.49 -17.70 -7.13
N TRP A 35 16.94 -18.03 -5.92
CA TRP A 35 16.07 -18.11 -4.75
C TRP A 35 15.51 -16.77 -4.32
N LEU A 36 16.33 -15.70 -4.35
CA LEU A 36 15.87 -14.34 -4.06
C LEU A 36 14.81 -13.90 -5.07
N LEU A 37 14.98 -14.25 -6.34
CA LEU A 37 14.01 -13.92 -7.38
C LEU A 37 12.68 -14.66 -7.18
N CYS A 38 12.73 -15.97 -6.88
CA CYS A 38 11.54 -16.76 -6.55
C CYS A 38 10.82 -16.22 -5.32
N LEU A 39 11.55 -15.82 -4.28
CA LEU A 39 10.97 -15.18 -3.09
C LEU A 39 10.28 -13.84 -3.47
N CYS A 40 10.92 -13.02 -4.29
CA CYS A 40 10.29 -11.78 -4.79
C CYS A 40 9.01 -12.06 -5.57
N GLN A 41 8.98 -13.12 -6.40
CA GLN A 41 7.76 -13.52 -7.11
C GLN A 41 6.64 -13.87 -6.13
N CYS A 42 6.92 -14.70 -5.12
CA CYS A 42 5.95 -15.06 -4.09
C CYS A 42 5.41 -13.82 -3.36
N LEU A 43 6.29 -12.92 -2.93
CA LEU A 43 5.92 -11.72 -2.18
C LEU A 43 5.11 -10.73 -3.03
N ASN A 44 5.52 -10.50 -4.29
CA ASN A 44 4.80 -9.61 -5.18
C ASN A 44 3.37 -10.11 -5.50
N ILE A 45 3.20 -11.43 -5.65
CA ILE A 45 1.88 -12.04 -5.88
C ILE A 45 1.04 -12.03 -4.60
N ALA A 46 1.64 -12.26 -3.42
CA ALA A 46 0.93 -12.27 -2.15
C ALA A 46 0.18 -10.96 -1.88
N VAL A 47 0.69 -9.83 -2.36
CA VAL A 47 0.06 -8.52 -2.19
C VAL A 47 -1.29 -8.40 -2.92
N VAL A 48 -1.43 -9.05 -4.08
CA VAL A 48 -2.67 -9.04 -4.88
C VAL A 48 -3.50 -10.32 -4.70
N ALA A 49 -3.03 -11.27 -3.87
CA ALA A 49 -3.63 -12.58 -3.75
C ALA A 49 -5.11 -12.56 -3.31
N LEU A 50 -5.49 -11.61 -2.44
CA LEU A 50 -6.88 -11.45 -1.97
C LEU A 50 -7.85 -11.00 -3.07
N GLU A 51 -7.33 -10.42 -4.14
CA GLU A 51 -8.14 -9.94 -5.27
C GLU A 51 -8.22 -10.97 -6.41
N LEU A 52 -7.35 -11.99 -6.37
CA LEU A 52 -7.31 -13.02 -7.40
C LEU A 52 -8.35 -14.11 -7.14
N SER A 53 -8.92 -14.65 -8.20
CA SER A 53 -9.83 -15.80 -8.10
C SER A 53 -9.08 -17.05 -7.60
N THR A 54 -9.79 -17.92 -6.86
CA THR A 54 -9.22 -19.12 -6.23
C THR A 54 -8.52 -20.04 -7.22
N TRP A 55 -9.10 -20.25 -8.41
CA TRP A 55 -8.48 -21.09 -9.46
C TRP A 55 -7.15 -20.49 -9.96
N MET A 56 -7.07 -19.16 -10.08
CA MET A 56 -5.83 -18.48 -10.48
C MET A 56 -4.76 -18.62 -9.40
N LEU A 57 -5.11 -18.46 -8.12
CA LEU A 57 -4.18 -18.66 -7.00
C LEU A 57 -3.60 -20.07 -6.99
N ILE A 58 -4.42 -21.09 -7.29
CA ILE A 58 -3.96 -22.48 -7.37
C ILE A 58 -2.92 -22.64 -8.49
N ILE A 59 -3.20 -22.12 -9.68
CA ILE A 59 -2.27 -22.21 -10.83
C ILE A 59 -0.94 -21.51 -10.51
N ILE A 60 -1.01 -20.31 -9.93
CA ILE A 60 0.18 -19.54 -9.56
C ILE A 60 0.97 -20.27 -8.47
N ALA A 61 0.30 -20.78 -7.43
CA ALA A 61 0.94 -21.53 -6.36
C ALA A 61 1.64 -22.78 -6.88
N LEU A 62 0.99 -23.54 -7.76
CA LEU A 62 1.59 -24.72 -8.40
C LEU A 62 2.82 -24.35 -9.25
N SER A 63 2.72 -23.22 -9.99
CA SER A 63 3.83 -22.71 -10.80
C SER A 63 5.03 -22.34 -9.93
N LEU A 64 4.83 -21.60 -8.84
CA LEU A 64 5.88 -21.20 -7.89
C LEU A 64 6.48 -22.39 -7.15
N ALA A 65 5.62 -23.34 -6.73
CA ALA A 65 6.07 -24.58 -6.08
C ALA A 65 6.96 -25.40 -7.04
N TRP A 66 6.57 -25.52 -8.30
CA TRP A 66 7.39 -26.20 -9.31
C TRP A 66 8.73 -25.51 -9.52
N GLN A 67 8.76 -24.18 -9.63
CA GLN A 67 10.03 -23.43 -9.71
C GLN A 67 10.93 -23.70 -8.49
N ALA A 68 10.37 -23.68 -7.29
CA ALA A 68 11.11 -23.97 -6.06
C ALA A 68 11.67 -25.40 -6.03
N LEU A 69 10.89 -26.39 -6.48
CA LEU A 69 11.33 -27.80 -6.59
C LEU A 69 12.49 -27.95 -7.59
N LEU A 70 12.42 -27.28 -8.75
CA LEU A 70 13.51 -27.30 -9.73
C LEU A 70 14.80 -26.69 -9.16
N LEU A 71 14.69 -25.60 -8.38
CA LEU A 71 15.84 -25.01 -7.69
C LEU A 71 16.41 -25.93 -6.61
N GLN A 72 15.57 -26.77 -6.00
CA GLN A 72 15.98 -27.72 -4.95
C GLN A 72 16.64 -28.98 -5.55
N GLN A 73 16.10 -29.55 -6.63
CA GLN A 73 16.65 -30.73 -7.30
C GLN A 73 18.08 -30.50 -7.81
N ASN A 74 18.39 -29.30 -8.27
CA ASN A 74 19.75 -28.93 -8.65
C ASN A 74 20.74 -28.92 -7.46
N ARG A 75 20.26 -29.03 -6.21
CA ARG A 75 21.07 -29.24 -4.99
C ARG A 75 21.55 -30.67 -4.87
N ALA A 76 20.69 -31.65 -5.14
CA ALA A 76 20.99 -33.07 -4.98
C ALA A 76 22.06 -33.52 -5.98
N THR A 77 21.95 -33.08 -7.24
CA THR A 77 22.91 -33.45 -8.30
C THR A 77 24.30 -32.81 -8.12
N ALA A 78 24.39 -31.63 -7.51
CA ALA A 78 25.68 -30.99 -7.21
C ALA A 78 26.43 -31.66 -6.03
N ASN A 79 25.71 -32.20 -5.05
CA ASN A 79 26.29 -32.89 -3.91
C ASN A 79 26.70 -34.33 -4.23
N THR A 80 25.99 -35.06 -5.11
CA THR A 80 26.35 -36.41 -5.54
C THR A 80 27.61 -36.44 -6.43
N SER A 81 27.92 -35.35 -7.14
CA SER A 81 29.17 -35.23 -7.92
C SER A 81 30.41 -34.93 -7.06
N ARG A 82 30.23 -34.47 -5.80
CA ARG A 82 31.33 -34.21 -4.84
C ARG A 82 31.72 -35.41 -3.97
N GLY A 83 30.89 -36.47 -3.97
CA GLY A 83 31.04 -37.62 -3.05
C GLY A 83 31.67 -38.87 -3.64
N LYS A 84 32.12 -38.87 -4.90
CA LYS A 84 32.76 -40.09 -5.49
C LYS A 84 34.15 -39.78 -5.99
N HIS A 85 35.15 -39.87 -5.12
CA HIS A 85 36.49 -40.37 -5.43
C HIS A 85 37.20 -40.74 -4.12
N PRO A 86 37.34 -42.03 -3.84
CA PRO A 86 38.49 -42.52 -3.08
C PRO A 86 39.53 -43.08 -4.06
N GLY A 87 40.72 -42.55 -4.00
CA GLY A 87 41.99 -43.20 -4.23
C GLY A 87 42.27 -43.90 -5.55
N THR A 88 43.15 -43.31 -6.36
CA THR A 88 44.37 -44.05 -6.83
C THR A 88 45.37 -43.04 -7.40
N VAL A 89 46.58 -43.17 -6.87
CA VAL A 89 47.78 -42.45 -7.29
C VAL A 89 48.23 -43.00 -8.63
N GLN A 90 48.44 -42.13 -9.63
CA GLN A 90 49.54 -42.32 -10.62
C GLN A 90 49.88 -41.02 -11.29
N SER A 91 51.16 -40.69 -11.19
CA SER A 91 51.92 -39.63 -11.81
C SER A 91 51.78 -39.59 -13.33
N ASN A 92 51.52 -38.38 -13.87
CA ASN A 92 52.18 -37.98 -15.10
C ASN A 92 52.04 -36.47 -15.33
N LEU A 93 53.16 -35.81 -15.44
CA LEU A 93 53.38 -34.43 -15.79
C LEU A 93 52.78 -34.13 -17.18
N ALA A 94 51.80 -33.26 -17.24
CA ALA A 94 51.56 -32.48 -18.45
C ALA A 94 50.64 -31.31 -18.10
N SER A 95 51.04 -30.12 -18.44
CA SER A 95 50.39 -28.81 -18.32
C SER A 95 48.86 -28.84 -18.41
N LYS A 96 48.14 -28.67 -17.29
CA LYS A 96 46.71 -28.39 -17.29
C LYS A 96 46.47 -26.90 -17.09
N ARG A 97 46.26 -26.22 -18.22
CA ARG A 97 45.44 -24.99 -18.22
C ARG A 97 44.17 -25.26 -17.44
N HIS A 98 43.88 -24.42 -16.45
CA HIS A 98 42.61 -24.44 -15.74
C HIS A 98 41.47 -24.13 -16.73
N SER A 99 40.91 -25.16 -17.35
CA SER A 99 39.60 -25.06 -17.98
C SER A 99 38.57 -25.14 -16.84
N HIS A 100 38.00 -24.02 -16.46
CA HIS A 100 36.74 -24.03 -15.76
C HIS A 100 35.72 -24.75 -16.65
N GLY A 101 35.40 -25.99 -16.31
CA GLY A 101 34.35 -26.76 -16.98
C GLY A 101 33.04 -25.98 -16.94
N PRO A 102 32.20 -26.03 -17.99
CA PRO A 102 30.97 -25.32 -18.05
C PRO A 102 30.06 -25.80 -16.90
N SER A 103 29.80 -24.93 -15.95
CA SER A 103 28.76 -25.17 -14.93
C SER A 103 27.45 -25.41 -15.70
N LYS A 104 26.86 -26.62 -15.50
CA LYS A 104 25.61 -27.04 -16.16
C LYS A 104 24.57 -25.93 -15.97
N GLN A 105 24.06 -25.42 -17.10
CA GLN A 105 22.95 -24.48 -17.14
C GLN A 105 21.78 -24.99 -16.29
N LEU A 106 21.17 -24.10 -15.52
CA LEU A 106 19.84 -24.26 -14.91
C LEU A 106 18.80 -24.25 -16.06
N ALA A 107 18.83 -25.22 -16.94
CA ALA A 107 17.83 -25.37 -17.97
C ALA A 107 16.59 -26.00 -17.33
N THR A 108 15.54 -25.22 -17.14
CA THR A 108 14.22 -25.78 -16.97
C THR A 108 13.89 -26.57 -18.23
N ASN A 109 13.76 -27.90 -18.13
CA ASN A 109 13.52 -28.80 -19.26
C ASN A 109 12.08 -28.72 -19.80
N ILE A 110 11.37 -27.61 -19.57
CA ILE A 110 10.02 -27.44 -20.12
C ILE A 110 10.16 -26.98 -21.57
N SER A 111 9.56 -27.77 -22.47
CA SER A 111 9.49 -27.42 -23.89
C SER A 111 8.75 -26.08 -24.04
N PRO A 112 9.26 -25.14 -24.87
CA PRO A 112 8.57 -23.87 -25.15
C PRO A 112 7.17 -24.08 -25.75
N VAL A 113 6.94 -25.21 -26.42
CA VAL A 113 5.61 -25.57 -26.95
C VAL A 113 4.63 -25.87 -25.82
N VAL A 114 5.05 -26.65 -24.82
CA VAL A 114 4.21 -26.92 -23.64
C VAL A 114 3.87 -25.64 -22.89
N LEU A 115 4.84 -24.74 -22.70
CA LEU A 115 4.63 -23.45 -22.06
C LEU A 115 3.67 -22.56 -22.86
N GLY A 116 3.78 -22.59 -24.21
CA GLY A 116 2.87 -21.89 -25.11
C GLY A 116 1.43 -22.40 -25.01
N ILE A 117 1.24 -23.73 -24.92
CA ILE A 117 -0.08 -24.34 -24.72
C ILE A 117 -0.67 -23.89 -23.37
N PHE A 118 0.11 -23.93 -22.29
CA PHE A 118 -0.34 -23.44 -20.97
C PHE A 118 -0.72 -21.96 -21.01
N ALA A 119 0.07 -21.13 -21.68
CA ALA A 119 -0.23 -19.71 -21.84
C ALA A 119 -1.55 -19.49 -22.59
N LEU A 120 -1.77 -20.23 -23.68
CA LEU A 120 -3.02 -20.15 -24.45
C LEU A 120 -4.22 -20.58 -23.63
N LEU A 121 -4.16 -21.72 -22.95
CA LEU A 121 -5.24 -22.23 -22.08
C LEU A 121 -5.58 -21.24 -20.96
N GLY A 122 -4.56 -20.65 -20.32
CA GLY A 122 -4.76 -19.65 -19.30
C GLY A 122 -5.41 -18.37 -19.83
N CYS A 123 -5.00 -17.89 -21.01
CA CYS A 123 -5.64 -16.76 -21.67
C CYS A 123 -7.13 -17.03 -21.99
N VAL A 124 -7.45 -18.22 -22.48
CA VAL A 124 -8.85 -18.63 -22.75
C VAL A 124 -9.64 -18.68 -21.45
N ALA A 125 -9.10 -19.27 -20.37
CA ALA A 125 -9.76 -19.32 -19.08
C ALA A 125 -10.02 -17.92 -18.50
N ILE A 126 -9.06 -16.99 -18.60
CA ILE A 126 -9.23 -15.60 -18.20
C ILE A 126 -10.31 -14.91 -19.05
N ALA A 127 -10.34 -15.13 -20.35
CA ALA A 127 -11.33 -14.55 -21.25
C ALA A 127 -12.76 -15.03 -20.93
N LEU A 128 -12.93 -16.31 -20.63
CA LEU A 128 -14.22 -16.89 -20.23
C LEU A 128 -14.73 -16.32 -18.91
N THR A 129 -13.82 -16.08 -17.96
CA THR A 129 -14.18 -15.51 -16.64
C THR A 129 -14.30 -13.98 -16.64
N ALA A 130 -13.83 -13.30 -17.69
CA ALA A 130 -13.79 -11.84 -17.77
C ALA A 130 -15.17 -11.16 -17.62
N LYS A 131 -16.24 -11.79 -18.08
CA LYS A 131 -17.62 -11.28 -17.91
C LYS A 131 -18.07 -11.25 -16.45
N GLN A 132 -17.57 -12.18 -15.63
CA GLN A 132 -17.92 -12.28 -14.20
C GLN A 132 -17.01 -11.38 -13.35
N VAL A 133 -15.74 -11.38 -13.66
CA VAL A 133 -14.68 -10.77 -12.85
C VAL A 133 -14.44 -9.29 -13.25
N GLY A 134 -14.69 -8.94 -14.49
CA GLY A 134 -14.48 -7.61 -15.06
C GLY A 134 -13.11 -7.42 -15.70
N ILE A 135 -13.06 -6.44 -16.61
CA ILE A 135 -11.89 -6.22 -17.46
C ILE A 135 -10.63 -5.90 -16.66
N LEU A 136 -10.72 -4.99 -15.68
CA LEU A 136 -9.55 -4.60 -14.87
C LEU A 136 -8.93 -5.78 -14.13
N LEU A 137 -9.76 -6.54 -13.43
CA LEU A 137 -9.28 -7.67 -12.65
C LEU A 137 -8.79 -8.80 -13.58
N SER A 138 -9.39 -8.97 -14.76
CA SER A 138 -8.89 -9.90 -15.79
C SER A 138 -7.52 -9.50 -16.31
N MET A 139 -7.23 -8.20 -16.47
CA MET A 139 -5.88 -7.71 -16.83
C MET A 139 -4.86 -8.01 -15.72
N VAL A 140 -5.25 -7.85 -14.43
CA VAL A 140 -4.38 -8.22 -13.30
C VAL A 140 -4.15 -9.73 -13.24
N HIS A 141 -5.18 -10.55 -13.50
CA HIS A 141 -5.04 -12.01 -13.63
C HIS A 141 -4.03 -12.37 -14.72
N LEU A 142 -4.14 -11.73 -15.90
CA LEU A 142 -3.21 -11.95 -17.02
C LEU A 142 -1.78 -11.54 -16.66
N LEU A 143 -1.62 -10.41 -15.96
CA LEU A 143 -0.32 -9.93 -15.49
C LEU A 143 0.32 -10.91 -14.49
N CYS A 144 -0.42 -11.37 -13.49
CA CYS A 144 0.05 -12.33 -12.48
C CYS A 144 0.34 -13.69 -13.11
N PHE A 145 -0.49 -14.14 -14.04
CA PHE A 145 -0.28 -15.38 -14.78
C PHE A 145 0.98 -15.32 -15.65
N SER A 146 1.16 -14.24 -16.42
CA SER A 146 2.35 -14.00 -17.22
C SER A 146 3.61 -13.94 -16.35
N TYR A 147 3.54 -13.32 -15.17
CA TYR A 147 4.64 -13.25 -14.22
C TYR A 147 5.03 -14.63 -13.68
N ALA A 148 4.05 -15.47 -13.35
CA ALA A 148 4.29 -16.84 -12.90
C ALA A 148 4.92 -17.70 -14.01
N LEU A 149 4.41 -17.63 -15.23
CA LEU A 149 4.94 -18.39 -16.37
C LEU A 149 6.33 -17.92 -16.79
N LYS A 150 6.61 -16.61 -16.74
CA LYS A 150 7.92 -16.07 -17.13
C LYS A 150 9.07 -16.58 -16.26
N GLY A 151 8.79 -16.99 -15.02
CA GLY A 151 9.77 -17.63 -14.14
C GLY A 151 10.38 -18.92 -14.71
N PHE A 152 9.67 -19.64 -15.58
CA PHE A 152 10.17 -20.84 -16.25
C PHE A 152 11.09 -20.57 -17.45
N GLU A 153 11.04 -19.36 -18.01
CA GLU A 153 11.80 -18.97 -19.20
C GLU A 153 13.12 -18.23 -18.89
N LEU A 154 13.59 -18.23 -17.66
CA LEU A 154 14.79 -17.49 -17.24
C LEU A 154 16.07 -18.07 -17.87
N ARG A 155 16.39 -17.64 -19.10
CA ARG A 155 17.58 -18.08 -19.85
C ARG A 155 18.56 -16.94 -20.15
N THR A 156 18.06 -15.70 -20.23
CA THR A 156 18.83 -14.54 -20.66
C THR A 156 18.75 -13.40 -19.64
N ARG A 157 19.68 -12.43 -19.73
CA ARG A 157 19.57 -11.17 -18.96
C ARG A 157 18.27 -10.43 -19.26
N ARG A 158 17.77 -10.53 -20.49
CA ARG A 158 16.51 -9.91 -20.90
C ARG A 158 15.32 -10.51 -20.14
N ASP A 159 15.28 -11.83 -19.96
CA ASP A 159 14.22 -12.50 -19.21
C ASP A 159 14.20 -12.07 -17.74
N PHE A 160 15.39 -11.92 -17.14
CA PHE A 160 15.53 -11.40 -15.79
C PHE A 160 14.92 -9.99 -15.65
N TYR A 161 15.25 -9.07 -16.57
CA TYR A 161 14.67 -7.71 -16.53
C TYR A 161 13.16 -7.72 -16.78
N GLN A 162 12.68 -8.56 -17.70
CA GLN A 162 11.25 -8.70 -17.95
C GLN A 162 10.51 -9.19 -16.72
N LEU A 163 11.04 -10.19 -16.02
CA LEU A 163 10.45 -10.70 -14.80
C LEU A 163 10.40 -9.63 -13.72
N LEU A 164 11.50 -8.92 -13.50
CA LEU A 164 11.56 -7.85 -12.52
C LEU A 164 10.57 -6.72 -12.85
N LEU A 165 10.51 -6.30 -14.11
CA LEU A 165 9.57 -5.28 -14.58
C LEU A 165 8.11 -5.70 -14.38
N LEU A 166 7.76 -6.95 -14.69
CA LEU A 166 6.42 -7.50 -14.42
C LEU A 166 6.10 -7.45 -12.91
N GLY A 167 7.07 -7.77 -12.05
CA GLY A 167 6.91 -7.65 -10.60
C GLY A 167 6.61 -6.22 -10.16
N LEU A 168 7.32 -5.23 -10.72
CA LEU A 168 7.04 -3.81 -10.45
C LEU A 168 5.66 -3.39 -10.93
N PHE A 169 5.20 -3.90 -12.08
CA PHE A 169 3.83 -3.64 -12.56
C PHE A 169 2.76 -4.26 -11.67
N ILE A 170 3.02 -5.45 -11.07
CA ILE A 170 2.11 -6.04 -10.09
C ILE A 170 2.03 -5.16 -8.84
N LEU A 171 3.16 -4.68 -8.32
CA LEU A 171 3.18 -3.76 -7.16
C LEU A 171 2.43 -2.46 -7.46
N ALA A 172 2.61 -1.89 -8.66
CA ALA A 172 1.86 -0.71 -9.08
C ALA A 172 0.36 -0.99 -9.22
N SER A 173 -0.02 -2.17 -9.77
CA SER A 173 -1.42 -2.59 -9.90
C SER A 173 -2.10 -2.78 -8.56
N ALA A 174 -1.37 -3.25 -7.54
CA ALA A 174 -1.90 -3.46 -6.21
C ALA A 174 -2.43 -2.16 -5.57
N LEU A 175 -1.79 -1.02 -5.85
CA LEU A 175 -2.23 0.30 -5.38
C LEU A 175 -3.58 0.76 -5.96
N ILE A 176 -4.07 0.10 -7.03
CA ILE A 176 -5.42 0.37 -7.56
C ILE A 176 -6.49 -0.14 -6.60
N PHE A 177 -6.23 -1.25 -5.89
CA PHE A 177 -7.20 -1.89 -5.00
C PHE A 177 -7.15 -1.34 -3.58
N ARG A 178 -5.94 -1.02 -3.09
CA ARG A 178 -5.75 -0.54 -1.72
C ARG A 178 -4.69 0.55 -1.68
N GLN A 179 -4.99 1.62 -0.91
CA GLN A 179 -4.13 2.80 -0.80
C GLN A 179 -3.92 3.24 0.66
N ASP A 180 -4.33 2.39 1.63
CA ASP A 180 -4.10 2.67 3.05
C ASP A 180 -2.59 2.76 3.38
N LEU A 181 -2.25 3.45 4.46
CA LEU A 181 -0.87 3.73 4.86
C LEU A 181 -0.04 2.45 5.01
N VAL A 182 -0.57 1.45 5.72
CA VAL A 182 0.15 0.20 6.00
C VAL A 182 0.45 -0.55 4.70
N PHE A 183 -0.56 -0.66 3.82
CA PHE A 183 -0.41 -1.30 2.53
C PHE A 183 0.61 -0.57 1.64
N SER A 184 0.59 0.76 1.63
CA SER A 184 1.56 1.58 0.88
C SER A 184 2.99 1.37 1.39
N LEU A 185 3.20 1.22 2.71
CA LEU A 185 4.50 0.90 3.28
C LEU A 185 4.96 -0.53 2.93
N ILE A 186 4.04 -1.50 2.86
CA ILE A 186 4.36 -2.86 2.37
C ILE A 186 4.82 -2.80 0.92
N ILE A 187 4.09 -2.10 0.05
CA ILE A 187 4.47 -1.91 -1.37
C ILE A 187 5.85 -1.25 -1.50
N LEU A 188 6.12 -0.20 -0.72
CA LEU A 188 7.43 0.46 -0.70
C LEU A 188 8.54 -0.50 -0.24
N SER A 189 8.29 -1.31 0.78
CA SER A 189 9.24 -2.31 1.27
C SER A 189 9.54 -3.37 0.19
N LEU A 190 8.52 -3.85 -0.52
CA LEU A 190 8.68 -4.78 -1.63
C LEU A 190 9.39 -4.16 -2.82
N LEU A 191 9.14 -2.89 -3.11
CA LEU A 191 9.89 -2.13 -4.12
C LEU A 191 11.39 -2.08 -3.78
N ILE A 192 11.72 -1.77 -2.52
CA ILE A 192 13.11 -1.77 -2.01
C ILE A 192 13.75 -3.14 -2.20
N ILE A 193 13.04 -4.22 -1.86
CA ILE A 193 13.53 -5.59 -2.01
C ILE A 193 13.79 -5.92 -3.49
N ASN A 194 12.82 -5.63 -4.39
CA ASN A 194 12.97 -5.87 -5.83
C ASN A 194 14.16 -5.12 -6.43
N LEU A 195 14.35 -3.85 -6.06
CA LEU A 195 15.50 -3.05 -6.50
C LEU A 195 16.82 -3.56 -5.91
N THR A 196 16.81 -4.05 -4.67
CA THR A 196 17.98 -4.66 -4.04
C THR A 196 18.39 -5.94 -4.75
N VAL A 197 17.42 -6.78 -5.14
CA VAL A 197 17.67 -8.00 -5.94
C VAL A 197 18.24 -7.63 -7.32
N LEU A 198 17.73 -6.57 -7.94
CA LEU A 198 18.30 -6.03 -9.18
C LEU A 198 19.77 -5.62 -8.98
N LEU A 199 20.07 -4.87 -7.93
CA LEU A 199 21.43 -4.42 -7.65
C LEU A 199 22.36 -5.59 -7.30
N GLN A 200 21.87 -6.59 -6.56
CA GLN A 200 22.60 -7.81 -6.20
C GLN A 200 23.03 -8.62 -7.44
N PHE A 201 22.22 -8.58 -8.48
CA PHE A 201 22.55 -9.22 -9.74
C PHE A 201 23.78 -8.59 -10.42
N PHE A 202 23.95 -7.26 -10.32
CA PHE A 202 25.10 -6.54 -10.86
C PHE A 202 26.32 -6.54 -9.93
N SER A 203 26.09 -6.64 -8.62
CA SER A 203 27.11 -6.53 -7.57
C SER A 203 27.12 -7.79 -6.72
N SER A 204 27.33 -8.95 -7.35
CA SER A 204 27.30 -10.27 -6.69
C SER A 204 28.36 -10.45 -5.59
N GLU A 205 29.44 -9.68 -5.64
CA GLU A 205 30.51 -9.69 -4.62
C GLU A 205 30.14 -8.93 -3.34
N ASN A 206 29.17 -8.02 -3.41
CA ASN A 206 28.72 -7.26 -2.25
C ASN A 206 27.74 -8.07 -1.40
N ALA A 207 27.81 -7.90 -0.08
CA ALA A 207 26.80 -8.44 0.82
C ALA A 207 25.43 -7.80 0.52
N PHE A 208 24.34 -8.58 0.62
CA PHE A 208 22.97 -8.12 0.40
C PHE A 208 22.62 -6.86 1.22
N ALA A 209 23.05 -6.80 2.49
CA ALA A 209 22.85 -5.65 3.36
C ALA A 209 23.50 -4.36 2.83
N THR A 210 24.65 -4.47 2.15
CA THR A 210 25.32 -3.32 1.54
C THR A 210 24.51 -2.78 0.36
N ASN A 211 24.02 -3.67 -0.50
CA ASN A 211 23.18 -3.31 -1.63
C ASN A 211 21.81 -2.75 -1.17
N LEU A 212 21.21 -3.32 -0.13
CA LEU A 212 20.01 -2.79 0.51
C LEU A 212 20.22 -1.35 1.01
N LYS A 213 21.33 -1.09 1.71
CA LYS A 213 21.65 0.26 2.18
C LYS A 213 21.77 1.26 1.03
N VAL A 214 22.40 0.87 -0.07
CA VAL A 214 22.52 1.73 -1.26
C VAL A 214 21.13 2.05 -1.84
N VAL A 215 20.26 1.04 -2.00
CA VAL A 215 18.91 1.23 -2.54
C VAL A 215 18.07 2.14 -1.63
N VAL A 216 18.10 1.91 -0.30
CA VAL A 216 17.36 2.74 0.66
C VAL A 216 17.83 4.20 0.60
N VAL A 217 19.14 4.43 0.52
CA VAL A 217 19.68 5.79 0.42
C VAL A 217 19.28 6.46 -0.89
N LEU A 218 19.34 5.76 -2.02
CA LEU A 218 18.92 6.29 -3.33
C LEU A 218 17.42 6.61 -3.36
N LEU A 219 16.57 5.74 -2.81
CA LEU A 219 15.12 5.98 -2.72
C LEU A 219 14.81 7.12 -1.75
N GLY A 220 15.49 7.20 -0.60
CA GLY A 220 15.34 8.30 0.35
C GLY A 220 15.70 9.66 -0.28
N GLN A 221 16.73 9.69 -1.10
CA GLN A 221 17.11 10.88 -1.86
C GLN A 221 16.07 11.23 -2.93
N SER A 222 15.54 10.23 -3.64
CA SER A 222 14.48 10.44 -4.65
C SER A 222 13.16 10.89 -4.00
N ALA A 223 12.91 10.51 -2.74
CA ALA A 223 11.71 10.88 -2.02
C ALA A 223 11.59 12.41 -1.85
N LEU A 224 12.69 13.12 -1.65
CA LEU A 224 12.68 14.59 -1.57
C LEU A 224 12.13 15.21 -2.86
N LEU A 225 12.63 14.77 -4.02
CA LEU A 225 12.14 15.21 -5.31
C LEU A 225 10.67 14.82 -5.54
N ALA A 226 10.31 13.58 -5.15
CA ALA A 226 8.94 13.10 -5.27
C ALA A 226 7.95 13.94 -4.44
N VAL A 227 8.31 14.34 -3.21
CA VAL A 227 7.47 15.21 -2.36
C VAL A 227 7.30 16.58 -3.01
N VAL A 228 8.36 17.19 -3.53
CA VAL A 228 8.24 18.49 -4.18
C VAL A 228 7.39 18.40 -5.45
N LEU A 229 7.59 17.39 -6.29
CA LEU A 229 6.77 17.16 -7.48
C LEU A 229 5.30 16.92 -7.10
N PHE A 230 5.04 16.16 -6.03
CA PHE A 230 3.69 15.93 -5.51
C PHE A 230 2.98 17.22 -5.09
N LEU A 231 3.71 18.16 -4.47
CA LEU A 231 3.16 19.43 -4.02
C LEU A 231 2.99 20.44 -5.16
N VAL A 232 3.85 20.40 -6.17
CA VAL A 232 3.94 21.44 -7.22
C VAL A 232 3.27 21.01 -8.52
N PHE A 233 3.32 19.72 -8.88
CA PHE A 233 2.78 19.24 -10.14
C PHE A 233 1.25 19.26 -10.14
N PRO A 234 0.59 19.95 -11.13
CA PRO A 234 -0.86 20.09 -11.13
C PRO A 234 -1.55 18.71 -11.22
N ARG A 235 -2.54 18.51 -10.37
CA ARG A 235 -3.32 17.27 -10.37
C ARG A 235 -4.33 17.28 -11.50
N LEU A 236 -4.08 16.41 -12.46
CA LEU A 236 -5.00 16.18 -13.57
C LEU A 236 -6.08 15.19 -13.14
N SER A 237 -7.32 15.44 -13.56
CA SER A 237 -8.38 14.43 -13.43
C SER A 237 -8.01 13.18 -14.23
N PRO A 238 -8.37 11.98 -13.78
CA PRO A 238 -8.09 10.76 -14.54
C PRO A 238 -8.68 10.84 -15.94
N PHE A 239 -7.85 10.65 -16.96
CA PHE A 239 -8.29 10.69 -18.38
C PHE A 239 -9.13 9.47 -18.76
N TRP A 240 -9.06 8.39 -17.97
CA TRP A 240 -9.79 7.15 -18.22
C TRP A 240 -10.63 6.78 -17.00
N GLN A 241 -11.83 6.30 -17.29
CA GLN A 241 -12.66 5.62 -16.31
C GLN A 241 -12.48 4.11 -16.53
N VAL A 242 -12.00 3.42 -15.50
CA VAL A 242 -11.87 1.97 -15.59
C VAL A 242 -13.27 1.35 -15.46
N PRO A 243 -13.74 0.61 -16.47
CA PRO A 243 -15.02 -0.10 -16.37
C PRO A 243 -14.86 -1.28 -15.40
N PHE A 244 -15.49 -1.17 -14.23
CA PHE A 244 -15.52 -2.26 -13.25
C PHE A 244 -16.73 -3.16 -13.47
N ALA A 245 -16.56 -4.47 -13.33
CA ALA A 245 -17.65 -5.40 -13.30
C ALA A 245 -18.47 -5.26 -12.01
N LYS A 246 -19.76 -5.61 -12.10
CA LYS A 246 -20.72 -5.53 -10.99
C LYS A 246 -20.33 -6.33 -9.73
N SER A 247 -19.37 -7.25 -9.80
CA SER A 247 -19.00 -8.18 -8.73
C SER A 247 -18.14 -7.59 -7.60
N ALA A 248 -17.51 -6.44 -7.82
CA ALA A 248 -16.63 -5.82 -6.82
C ALA A 248 -17.31 -4.73 -5.96
N LYS A 249 -18.63 -4.75 -5.84
CA LYS A 249 -19.37 -3.78 -5.03
C LYS A 249 -19.15 -4.06 -3.56
N THR A 250 -18.34 -3.23 -2.90
CA THR A 250 -18.26 -3.18 -1.45
C THR A 250 -19.18 -2.07 -0.94
N GLY A 251 -20.07 -2.39 0.00
CA GLY A 251 -20.97 -1.42 0.59
C GLY A 251 -22.46 -1.62 0.22
N LEU A 252 -23.26 -0.57 0.42
CA LEU A 252 -24.71 -0.59 0.22
C LEU A 252 -25.08 -0.86 -1.25
N SER A 253 -26.10 -1.67 -1.50
CA SER A 253 -26.58 -2.05 -2.84
C SER A 253 -27.78 -1.21 -3.29
N ASP A 254 -27.97 -1.03 -4.63
CA ASP A 254 -29.16 -0.38 -5.23
C ASP A 254 -30.49 -1.09 -4.91
N THR A 255 -30.40 -2.32 -4.45
CA THR A 255 -31.49 -3.16 -3.99
C THR A 255 -31.20 -3.68 -2.62
N VAL A 256 -32.17 -3.70 -1.74
CA VAL A 256 -32.02 -4.20 -0.37
C VAL A 256 -33.06 -5.27 -0.11
N LYS A 257 -32.60 -6.49 0.11
CA LYS A 257 -33.40 -7.59 0.65
C LYS A 257 -33.17 -7.68 2.16
N PRO A 258 -34.19 -8.15 2.90
CA PRO A 258 -33.93 -8.64 4.25
C PRO A 258 -32.79 -9.69 4.17
N GLY A 259 -31.65 -9.45 4.78
CA GLY A 259 -30.46 -10.31 4.70
C GLY A 259 -29.22 -9.67 4.06
N ASP A 260 -29.36 -8.78 3.10
CA ASP A 260 -28.21 -8.18 2.40
C ASP A 260 -27.31 -7.33 3.31
N ILE A 261 -27.90 -6.56 4.22
CA ILE A 261 -27.15 -5.72 5.18
C ILE A 261 -26.42 -6.58 6.23
N ALA A 262 -26.88 -7.79 6.53
CA ALA A 262 -26.19 -8.68 7.46
C ALA A 262 -24.75 -8.99 7.04
N ASN A 263 -24.49 -9.10 5.76
CA ASN A 263 -23.11 -9.29 5.24
C ASN A 263 -22.24 -8.05 5.42
N LEU A 264 -22.82 -6.85 5.31
CA LEU A 264 -22.12 -5.60 5.54
C LEU A 264 -21.79 -5.43 7.04
N THR A 265 -22.73 -5.69 7.92
CA THR A 265 -22.56 -5.53 9.36
C THR A 265 -21.52 -6.49 9.94
N ARG A 266 -21.14 -7.53 9.22
CA ARG A 266 -20.03 -8.43 9.56
C ARG A 266 -18.65 -7.91 9.15
N SER A 267 -18.58 -6.87 8.31
CA SER A 267 -17.32 -6.34 7.77
C SER A 267 -16.75 -5.24 8.65
N THR A 268 -15.50 -5.39 9.06
CA THR A 268 -14.73 -4.39 9.81
C THR A 268 -14.02 -3.37 8.91
N LYS A 269 -14.26 -3.41 7.60
CA LYS A 269 -13.65 -2.46 6.65
C LYS A 269 -14.16 -1.06 6.91
N LEU A 270 -13.29 -0.08 6.76
CA LEU A 270 -13.66 1.33 6.79
C LEU A 270 -14.61 1.64 5.61
N ALA A 271 -15.69 2.37 5.88
CA ALA A 271 -16.59 2.88 4.85
C ALA A 271 -16.20 4.31 4.46
N PHE A 272 -16.04 5.18 5.44
CA PHE A 272 -15.60 6.56 5.26
C PHE A 272 -15.20 7.19 6.60
N ARG A 273 -14.56 8.36 6.53
CA ARG A 273 -14.27 9.21 7.71
C ARG A 273 -14.95 10.56 7.57
N ALA A 274 -15.33 11.16 8.68
CA ALA A 274 -15.89 12.50 8.74
C ALA A 274 -15.11 13.39 9.72
N ASP A 275 -14.62 14.52 9.24
CA ASP A 275 -13.87 15.53 10.00
C ASP A 275 -14.71 16.79 10.15
N PHE A 276 -15.03 17.15 11.39
CA PHE A 276 -15.85 18.31 11.73
C PHE A 276 -15.04 19.60 11.95
N GLY A 277 -13.73 19.58 11.67
CA GLY A 277 -12.89 20.77 11.72
C GLY A 277 -12.81 21.43 13.11
N GLY A 278 -12.99 20.68 14.19
CA GLY A 278 -13.01 21.17 15.57
C GLY A 278 -14.37 21.68 16.04
N GLN A 279 -15.43 21.58 15.23
CA GLN A 279 -16.81 21.82 15.67
C GLN A 279 -17.28 20.68 16.58
N LYS A 280 -18.28 20.98 17.42
CA LYS A 280 -18.91 19.97 18.29
C LYS A 280 -19.55 18.88 17.44
N ILE A 281 -19.13 17.64 17.64
CA ILE A 281 -19.71 16.48 16.98
C ILE A 281 -21.12 16.24 17.56
N PRO A 282 -22.14 16.01 16.71
CA PRO A 282 -23.48 15.65 17.17
C PRO A 282 -23.48 14.36 17.99
N ASN A 283 -24.50 14.18 18.84
CA ASN A 283 -24.65 12.95 19.59
C ASN A 283 -24.82 11.74 18.66
N TYR A 284 -24.42 10.55 19.09
CA TYR A 284 -24.46 9.33 18.30
C TYR A 284 -25.84 9.11 17.63
N ALA A 285 -26.92 9.29 18.36
CA ALA A 285 -28.29 9.16 17.88
C ALA A 285 -28.72 10.19 16.79
N GLN A 286 -27.88 11.17 16.49
CA GLN A 286 -28.12 12.16 15.43
C GLN A 286 -27.29 11.87 14.16
N LEU A 287 -26.33 10.95 14.23
CA LEU A 287 -25.36 10.66 13.19
C LEU A 287 -25.92 9.62 12.19
N TYR A 288 -27.06 9.95 11.56
CA TYR A 288 -27.65 9.15 10.48
C TYR A 288 -27.08 9.59 9.13
N TRP A 289 -26.10 8.87 8.63
CA TRP A 289 -25.44 9.12 7.36
C TRP A 289 -26.26 8.54 6.22
N ARG A 290 -27.06 9.38 5.60
CA ARG A 290 -27.92 8.99 4.46
C ARG A 290 -27.07 8.65 3.23
N ALA A 291 -27.33 7.50 2.62
CA ALA A 291 -26.75 7.07 1.36
C ALA A 291 -27.78 6.91 0.25
N MET A 292 -28.88 6.23 0.54
CA MET A 292 -29.92 5.93 -0.45
C MET A 292 -31.31 6.00 0.15
N VAL A 293 -32.26 6.36 -0.70
CA VAL A 293 -33.69 6.27 -0.43
C VAL A 293 -34.30 5.23 -1.35
N LEU A 294 -35.01 4.27 -0.78
CA LEU A 294 -35.62 3.14 -1.45
C LEU A 294 -37.15 3.31 -1.40
N GLU A 295 -37.74 3.63 -2.56
CA GLU A 295 -39.13 4.01 -2.66
C GLU A 295 -40.02 2.88 -3.27
N ASN A 296 -39.40 1.93 -3.98
CA ASN A 296 -40.18 0.86 -4.65
C ASN A 296 -39.96 -0.47 -3.92
N TYR A 297 -41.06 -1.09 -3.50
CA TYR A 297 -41.10 -2.42 -2.87
C TYR A 297 -41.85 -3.39 -3.78
N ASP A 298 -41.20 -4.52 -4.16
CA ASP A 298 -41.75 -5.52 -5.06
C ASP A 298 -42.35 -6.76 -4.37
N GLY A 299 -42.49 -6.71 -3.02
CA GLY A 299 -42.95 -7.83 -2.19
C GLY A 299 -41.80 -8.65 -1.58
N ARG A 300 -40.55 -8.50 -2.08
CA ARG A 300 -39.35 -9.22 -1.59
C ARG A 300 -38.17 -8.31 -1.30
N GLN A 301 -38.03 -7.22 -2.06
CA GLN A 301 -36.92 -6.33 -1.95
C GLN A 301 -37.31 -4.87 -2.18
N TRP A 302 -36.58 -4.00 -1.55
CA TRP A 302 -36.66 -2.57 -1.77
C TRP A 302 -35.68 -2.14 -2.86
N ARG A 303 -36.15 -1.23 -3.74
CA ARG A 303 -35.35 -0.69 -4.83
C ARG A 303 -35.45 0.83 -4.86
N ARG A 304 -34.38 1.45 -5.31
CA ARG A 304 -34.41 2.87 -5.64
C ARG A 304 -35.29 3.11 -6.86
N GLN A 305 -36.08 4.19 -6.83
CA GLN A 305 -36.80 4.66 -8.00
C GLN A 305 -35.77 5.15 -9.03
N ASN A 306 -35.78 4.60 -10.25
CA ASN A 306 -35.04 5.17 -11.36
C ASN A 306 -35.75 6.48 -11.76
N LYS A 307 -35.28 7.60 -11.22
CA LYS A 307 -35.72 8.91 -11.69
C LYS A 307 -35.16 9.08 -13.10
N VAL A 308 -36.02 8.88 -14.09
CA VAL A 308 -35.77 9.29 -15.47
C VAL A 308 -35.38 10.75 -15.38
N THR A 309 -34.26 11.10 -15.95
CA THR A 309 -33.68 12.42 -16.02
C THR A 309 -34.68 13.41 -16.67
N GLN A 310 -35.67 13.86 -15.94
CA GLN A 310 -36.40 15.05 -16.28
C GLN A 310 -35.56 16.21 -15.69
N ASN A 311 -34.89 16.88 -16.59
CA ASN A 311 -34.45 18.27 -16.61
C ASN A 311 -33.04 18.40 -17.19
N LYS A 312 -32.97 18.14 -18.51
CA LYS A 312 -31.97 18.80 -19.37
C LYS A 312 -32.60 20.07 -20.01
N ALA A 313 -33.38 20.81 -19.29
CA ALA A 313 -33.90 22.06 -19.78
C ALA A 313 -34.02 23.00 -18.60
N ASP A 314 -32.95 23.64 -18.25
CA ASP A 314 -32.85 25.01 -17.82
C ASP A 314 -31.44 25.20 -17.27
N GLY A 315 -30.64 25.94 -18.00
CA GLY A 315 -29.26 26.30 -17.68
C GLY A 315 -29.09 27.21 -16.46
N SER A 316 -30.06 27.21 -15.55
CA SER A 316 -30.00 27.88 -14.25
C SER A 316 -29.68 26.85 -13.19
N GLY A 317 -28.37 26.49 -13.16
CA GLY A 317 -27.85 25.48 -12.29
C GLY A 317 -28.07 25.75 -10.81
N THR A 318 -28.32 24.69 -10.10
CA THR A 318 -27.90 24.36 -8.72
C THR A 318 -28.36 25.24 -7.56
N LYS A 319 -29.12 26.30 -7.74
CA LYS A 319 -29.45 27.22 -6.64
C LYS A 319 -30.83 27.01 -5.98
N SER A 320 -31.73 26.21 -6.53
CA SER A 320 -33.13 26.20 -6.08
C SER A 320 -33.61 24.89 -5.47
N LEU A 321 -32.75 23.92 -5.23
CA LEU A 321 -33.33 22.60 -5.21
C LEU A 321 -33.61 21.98 -3.84
N ILE A 322 -33.19 22.41 -2.72
CA ILE A 322 -33.39 21.45 -1.63
C ILE A 322 -33.76 22.09 -0.30
N PHE A 323 -33.32 23.29 -0.08
CA PHE A 323 -33.49 23.90 1.22
C PHE A 323 -33.07 25.38 1.14
N ASP A 324 -33.97 26.28 1.45
CA ASP A 324 -33.62 27.70 1.59
C ASP A 324 -32.97 27.94 2.95
N ALA A 325 -31.63 27.83 2.96
CA ALA A 325 -30.83 28.02 4.17
C ALA A 325 -30.90 29.46 4.72
N SER A 326 -31.42 30.42 3.94
CA SER A 326 -31.51 31.80 4.34
C SER A 326 -32.68 32.09 5.29
N ASN A 327 -33.68 31.22 5.31
CA ASN A 327 -34.92 31.40 6.09
C ASN A 327 -34.98 30.58 7.39
N THR A 328 -33.91 29.93 7.81
CA THR A 328 -33.97 29.02 8.97
C THR A 328 -32.92 29.41 10.01
N GLU A 329 -33.32 29.62 11.23
CA GLU A 329 -32.47 29.81 12.43
C GLU A 329 -31.67 28.55 12.83
N VAL A 330 -31.43 27.65 11.87
CA VAL A 330 -30.77 26.37 12.11
C VAL A 330 -29.25 26.54 12.00
N LEU A 331 -28.53 26.18 13.05
CA LEU A 331 -27.07 26.23 13.07
C LEU A 331 -26.47 25.30 12.02
N PRO A 332 -25.65 25.82 11.09
CA PRO A 332 -25.01 25.02 10.09
C PRO A 332 -23.89 24.16 10.70
N LEU A 333 -23.84 22.90 10.33
CA LEU A 333 -22.80 21.94 10.70
C LEU A 333 -21.96 21.64 9.47
N THR A 334 -20.74 22.17 9.42
CA THR A 334 -19.82 21.95 8.29
C THR A 334 -18.82 20.87 8.61
N TYR A 335 -18.66 19.92 7.71
CA TYR A 335 -17.70 18.81 7.86
C TYR A 335 -17.17 18.36 6.50
N GLN A 336 -16.03 17.67 6.54
CA GLN A 336 -15.41 17.05 5.37
C GLN A 336 -15.51 15.54 5.49
N VAL A 337 -15.94 14.89 4.42
CA VAL A 337 -16.04 13.43 4.32
C VAL A 337 -14.95 12.90 3.42
N PHE A 338 -14.29 11.83 3.84
CA PHE A 338 -13.28 11.07 3.10
C PHE A 338 -13.83 9.67 2.87
N VAL A 339 -14.26 9.38 1.65
CA VAL A 339 -14.85 8.10 1.27
C VAL A 339 -13.81 7.22 0.58
N GLU A 340 -13.78 5.94 0.95
CA GLU A 340 -12.95 4.94 0.29
C GLU A 340 -13.51 4.54 -1.08
N ALA A 341 -12.71 3.86 -1.91
CA ALA A 341 -13.16 3.34 -3.20
C ALA A 341 -14.30 2.33 -3.01
N SER A 342 -15.54 2.77 -3.26
CA SER A 342 -16.75 1.94 -3.08
C SER A 342 -17.23 1.29 -4.36
N PHE A 343 -16.71 1.69 -5.52
CA PHE A 343 -17.15 1.33 -6.87
C PHE A 343 -18.65 1.61 -7.12
N GLN A 344 -19.18 2.59 -6.37
CA GLN A 344 -20.56 3.07 -6.45
C GLN A 344 -20.58 4.59 -6.66
N LYS A 345 -21.77 5.16 -6.83
CA LYS A 345 -21.95 6.61 -6.97
C LYS A 345 -22.45 7.28 -5.69
N TYR A 346 -22.81 6.49 -4.68
CA TYR A 346 -23.41 7.01 -3.45
C TYR A 346 -22.35 7.63 -2.54
N LEU A 347 -22.73 8.78 -2.00
CA LEU A 347 -21.95 9.54 -1.01
C LEU A 347 -22.79 9.69 0.26
N PHE A 348 -22.16 10.01 1.36
CA PHE A 348 -22.79 9.99 2.68
C PHE A 348 -22.94 11.42 3.21
N ALA A 349 -24.12 11.72 3.77
CA ALA A 349 -24.43 13.02 4.32
C ALA A 349 -25.36 12.92 5.53
N LEU A 350 -25.22 13.82 6.47
CA LEU A 350 -26.23 14.09 7.52
C LEU A 350 -27.28 15.02 6.90
N ALA A 351 -28.43 14.46 6.51
CA ALA A 351 -29.46 15.20 5.76
C ALA A 351 -30.29 16.14 6.65
N PRO A 352 -30.76 17.29 6.11
CA PRO A 352 -30.43 17.83 4.79
C PRO A 352 -29.05 18.43 4.74
N ALA A 353 -28.38 18.29 3.59
CA ALA A 353 -26.99 18.75 3.39
C ALA A 353 -26.81 19.44 2.04
N VAL A 354 -25.99 20.47 2.02
CA VAL A 354 -25.58 21.20 0.84
C VAL A 354 -24.08 20.93 0.59
N VAL A 355 -23.72 20.74 -0.68
CA VAL A 355 -22.33 20.58 -1.10
C VAL A 355 -21.67 21.96 -1.06
N THR A 356 -20.60 22.11 -0.29
CA THR A 356 -19.85 23.36 -0.14
C THR A 356 -18.46 23.24 -0.77
N GLY A 357 -18.00 24.34 -1.41
CA GLY A 357 -16.73 24.36 -2.13
C GLY A 357 -16.83 23.78 -3.55
N ASN A 358 -15.69 23.81 -4.28
CA ASN A 358 -15.59 23.30 -5.66
C ASN A 358 -15.52 21.76 -5.71
N ALA A 359 -16.58 21.10 -5.31
CA ALA A 359 -16.68 19.65 -5.44
C ALA A 359 -17.24 19.27 -6.83
N SER A 360 -16.41 19.38 -7.87
CA SER A 360 -16.80 19.02 -9.23
C SER A 360 -17.29 17.57 -9.30
N GLY A 361 -18.45 17.37 -9.95
CA GLY A 361 -19.02 16.05 -10.13
C GLY A 361 -19.72 15.45 -8.90
N ILE A 362 -20.08 16.28 -7.90
CA ILE A 362 -20.92 15.89 -6.76
C ILE A 362 -22.22 16.69 -6.82
N THR A 363 -23.35 16.00 -6.73
CA THR A 363 -24.67 16.58 -6.81
C THR A 363 -25.55 16.14 -5.66
N ALA A 364 -26.32 17.09 -5.11
CA ALA A 364 -27.40 16.79 -4.20
C ALA A 364 -28.65 16.40 -5.01
N GLN A 365 -29.38 15.39 -4.53
CA GLN A 365 -30.59 14.87 -5.16
C GLN A 365 -31.84 15.36 -4.43
N THR A 366 -32.99 15.33 -5.11
CA THR A 366 -34.29 15.72 -4.55
C THR A 366 -34.76 14.85 -3.36
N ASP A 367 -34.19 13.68 -3.17
CA ASP A 367 -34.40 12.79 -2.04
C ASP A 367 -33.43 13.03 -0.88
N TYR A 368 -32.70 14.16 -0.92
CA TYR A 368 -31.65 14.54 0.06
C TYR A 368 -30.46 13.59 0.14
N THR A 369 -30.23 12.79 -0.89
CA THR A 369 -29.00 12.02 -1.06
C THR A 369 -27.95 12.81 -1.81
N ILE A 370 -26.68 12.50 -1.56
CA ILE A 370 -25.53 13.07 -2.28
C ILE A 370 -24.97 11.99 -3.21
N GLN A 371 -24.67 12.37 -4.45
CA GLN A 371 -24.12 11.43 -5.43
C GLN A 371 -22.95 12.00 -6.19
N SER A 372 -22.03 11.12 -6.57
CA SER A 372 -20.97 11.40 -7.52
C SER A 372 -21.47 11.16 -8.95
N SER A 373 -21.12 12.04 -9.89
CA SER A 373 -21.39 11.84 -11.32
C SER A 373 -20.72 10.58 -11.88
N THR A 374 -19.56 10.22 -11.32
CA THR A 374 -18.75 9.06 -11.70
C THR A 374 -18.73 8.02 -10.58
N ILE A 375 -18.42 6.78 -10.93
CA ILE A 375 -18.17 5.71 -9.96
C ILE A 375 -16.93 6.08 -9.13
N ILE A 376 -17.02 5.88 -7.82
CA ILE A 376 -15.96 6.17 -6.86
C ILE A 376 -14.96 5.00 -6.89
N SER A 377 -14.01 5.08 -7.81
CA SER A 377 -12.95 4.07 -8.01
C SER A 377 -11.67 4.34 -7.21
N GLN A 378 -11.58 5.52 -6.60
CA GLN A 378 -10.48 5.97 -5.75
C GLN A 378 -11.05 6.69 -4.54
N ALA A 379 -10.30 6.78 -3.47
CA ALA A 379 -10.70 7.59 -2.32
C ALA A 379 -10.99 9.03 -2.76
N LYS A 380 -12.10 9.57 -2.28
CA LYS A 380 -12.60 10.90 -2.65
C LYS A 380 -12.96 11.69 -1.41
N SER A 381 -12.62 12.98 -1.40
CA SER A 381 -13.04 13.88 -0.32
C SER A 381 -14.02 14.94 -0.84
N TYR A 382 -14.97 15.33 0.01
CA TYR A 382 -15.91 16.39 -0.27
C TYR A 382 -16.35 17.08 1.02
N ARG A 383 -16.78 18.33 0.92
CA ARG A 383 -17.23 19.14 2.05
C ARG A 383 -18.72 19.39 1.97
N LEU A 384 -19.38 19.26 3.10
CA LEU A 384 -20.81 19.47 3.24
C LEU A 384 -21.11 20.43 4.37
N THR A 385 -22.24 21.13 4.24
CA THR A 385 -22.89 21.83 5.35
C THR A 385 -24.28 21.23 5.55
N SER A 386 -24.54 20.69 6.73
CA SER A 386 -25.80 20.06 7.11
C SER A 386 -26.61 20.91 8.07
N TYR A 387 -27.92 20.79 8.02
CA TYR A 387 -28.88 21.53 8.82
C TYR A 387 -29.80 20.54 9.54
N LEU A 388 -29.31 19.93 10.61
CA LEU A 388 -29.88 18.71 11.23
C LEU A 388 -31.33 18.84 11.73
N THR A 389 -31.75 20.05 12.07
CA THR A 389 -33.12 20.33 12.57
C THR A 389 -34.06 20.88 11.50
N ALA A 390 -33.55 21.08 10.28
CA ALA A 390 -34.39 21.57 9.22
C ALA A 390 -35.36 20.50 8.68
N PRO A 391 -36.62 20.86 8.36
CA PRO A 391 -37.58 19.92 7.84
C PRO A 391 -37.20 19.45 6.42
N LEU A 392 -37.53 18.18 6.12
CA LEU A 392 -37.34 17.59 4.80
C LEU A 392 -38.66 17.60 4.02
N ALA A 393 -38.77 18.36 2.94
CA ALA A 393 -39.97 18.42 2.06
C ALA A 393 -41.27 18.69 2.84
N LEU A 394 -41.51 19.92 3.23
CA LEU A 394 -42.77 20.35 3.85
C LEU A 394 -43.95 20.07 2.95
N GLU A 395 -43.79 20.14 1.63
CA GLU A 395 -44.75 19.78 0.62
C GLU A 395 -44.35 18.49 -0.10
N LEU A 396 -45.31 17.64 -0.36
CA LEU A 396 -45.10 16.38 -1.08
C LEU A 396 -45.85 16.43 -2.41
N SER A 397 -45.13 16.29 -3.51
CA SER A 397 -45.75 16.25 -4.84
C SER A 397 -46.71 15.07 -4.97
N PRO A 398 -47.81 15.18 -5.74
CA PRO A 398 -48.77 14.09 -5.94
C PRO A 398 -48.11 12.78 -6.41
N GLN A 399 -47.11 12.89 -7.30
CA GLN A 399 -46.35 11.75 -7.80
C GLN A 399 -45.53 11.09 -6.69
N SER A 400 -44.83 11.88 -5.88
CA SER A 400 -44.01 11.37 -4.75
C SER A 400 -44.95 10.73 -3.70
N ARG A 401 -46.13 11.32 -3.46
CA ARG A 401 -47.13 10.74 -2.56
C ARG A 401 -47.60 9.38 -3.04
N GLN A 402 -47.95 9.26 -4.32
CA GLN A 402 -48.38 8.00 -4.92
C GLN A 402 -47.33 6.91 -4.82
N ILE A 403 -46.08 7.23 -5.15
CA ILE A 403 -44.95 6.29 -5.07
C ILE A 403 -44.75 5.78 -3.65
N ASN A 404 -44.76 6.69 -2.67
CA ASN A 404 -44.50 6.36 -1.28
C ASN A 404 -45.70 5.79 -0.50
N LEU A 405 -46.86 5.70 -1.13
CA LEU A 405 -48.03 4.93 -0.70
C LEU A 405 -48.13 3.54 -1.36
N SER A 406 -47.39 3.32 -2.44
CA SER A 406 -47.50 2.09 -3.24
C SER A 406 -46.87 0.90 -2.51
N TYR A 407 -47.59 -0.21 -2.47
CA TYR A 407 -47.11 -1.52 -2.02
C TYR A 407 -47.84 -2.63 -2.79
N PRO A 408 -47.24 -3.82 -2.95
CA PRO A 408 -47.94 -4.94 -3.62
C PRO A 408 -48.98 -5.54 -2.67
N GLN A 409 -50.25 -5.35 -3.01
CA GLN A 409 -51.40 -5.87 -2.25
C GLN A 409 -51.34 -7.40 -2.16
N GLY A 410 -51.68 -7.95 -1.01
CA GLY A 410 -51.68 -9.40 -0.76
C GLY A 410 -50.31 -10.02 -0.57
N SER A 411 -49.25 -9.22 -0.60
CA SER A 411 -47.90 -9.71 -0.39
C SER A 411 -47.56 -10.02 1.08
N ASN A 412 -48.23 -9.36 2.04
CA ASN A 412 -48.12 -9.59 3.47
C ASN A 412 -49.48 -9.35 4.15
N PRO A 413 -50.44 -10.29 4.01
CA PRO A 413 -51.84 -10.09 4.36
C PRO A 413 -52.08 -9.84 5.85
N ARG A 414 -51.28 -10.41 6.75
CA ARG A 414 -51.39 -10.18 8.20
C ARG A 414 -51.00 -8.74 8.57
N LEU A 415 -49.94 -8.22 7.97
CA LEU A 415 -49.54 -6.82 8.14
C LEU A 415 -50.58 -5.87 7.51
N GLU A 416 -51.15 -6.20 6.37
CA GLU A 416 -52.21 -5.41 5.74
C GLU A 416 -53.43 -5.32 6.65
N GLN A 417 -53.85 -6.44 7.27
CA GLN A 417 -54.93 -6.46 8.25
C GLN A 417 -54.61 -5.61 9.50
N LEU A 418 -53.39 -5.72 10.03
CA LEU A 418 -52.95 -4.89 11.14
C LEU A 418 -52.93 -3.40 10.78
N ALA A 419 -52.53 -3.06 9.56
CA ALA A 419 -52.53 -1.70 9.05
C ALA A 419 -53.93 -1.07 9.03
N LEU A 420 -54.95 -1.83 8.64
CA LEU A 420 -56.35 -1.40 8.67
C LEU A 420 -56.83 -1.15 10.11
N GLN A 421 -56.48 -2.02 11.05
CA GLN A 421 -56.78 -1.83 12.47
C GLN A 421 -56.13 -0.57 13.03
N LEU A 422 -54.85 -0.35 12.71
CA LEU A 422 -54.12 0.85 13.10
C LEU A 422 -54.74 2.11 12.49
N GLN A 423 -55.19 2.06 11.26
CA GLN A 423 -55.85 3.18 10.59
C GLN A 423 -57.17 3.53 11.26
N HIS A 424 -57.92 2.52 11.68
CA HIS A 424 -59.20 2.72 12.36
C HIS A 424 -59.02 3.29 13.78
N ASN A 425 -58.04 2.76 14.52
CA ASN A 425 -57.83 3.10 15.95
C ASN A 425 -57.08 4.43 16.16
N TYR A 426 -56.22 4.84 15.20
CA TYR A 426 -55.39 6.03 15.32
C TYR A 426 -55.54 6.94 14.12
N VAL A 427 -56.23 8.04 14.24
CA VAL A 427 -56.42 9.03 13.17
C VAL A 427 -55.14 9.80 12.90
N ASP A 428 -54.42 10.20 13.97
CA ASP A 428 -53.18 10.94 13.85
C ASP A 428 -52.04 10.07 13.34
N VAL A 429 -51.28 10.60 12.38
CA VAL A 429 -50.15 9.91 11.72
C VAL A 429 -49.03 9.55 12.73
N GLN A 430 -48.70 10.46 13.63
CA GLN A 430 -47.65 10.23 14.61
C GLN A 430 -48.07 9.23 15.68
N ALA A 431 -49.33 9.33 16.17
CA ALA A 431 -49.89 8.37 17.12
C ALA A 431 -49.91 6.95 16.51
N ARG A 432 -50.24 6.80 15.20
CA ARG A 432 -50.23 5.51 14.51
C ARG A 432 -48.81 4.94 14.43
N ALA A 433 -47.82 5.77 14.08
CA ALA A 433 -46.41 5.36 14.06
C ALA A 433 -45.93 4.93 15.48
N GLN A 434 -46.31 5.70 16.49
CA GLN A 434 -45.94 5.39 17.87
C GLN A 434 -46.58 4.09 18.37
N ALA A 435 -47.83 3.82 17.99
CA ALA A 435 -48.52 2.55 18.31
C ALA A 435 -47.73 1.33 17.80
N VAL A 436 -47.16 1.40 16.59
CA VAL A 436 -46.36 0.30 16.03
C VAL A 436 -45.03 0.17 16.83
N LEU A 437 -44.40 1.27 17.17
CA LEU A 437 -43.16 1.23 18.00
C LEU A 437 -43.44 0.64 19.39
N THR A 438 -44.54 1.00 20.00
CA THR A 438 -44.97 0.46 21.30
C THR A 438 -45.27 -1.05 21.20
N LEU A 439 -45.94 -1.49 20.13
CA LEU A 439 -46.20 -2.91 19.86
C LEU A 439 -44.88 -3.71 19.73
N ILE A 440 -43.92 -3.18 18.99
CA ILE A 440 -42.58 -3.80 18.86
C ILE A 440 -41.84 -3.83 20.22
N ASN A 441 -41.96 -2.77 21.00
CA ASN A 441 -41.27 -2.70 22.32
C ASN A 441 -41.88 -3.63 23.35
N GLN A 442 -43.20 -3.85 23.31
CA GLN A 442 -43.92 -4.67 24.29
C GLN A 442 -43.89 -6.17 24.01
N GLN A 443 -43.56 -6.57 22.79
CA GLN A 443 -43.48 -7.99 22.40
C GLN A 443 -42.05 -8.50 22.44
N ASN A 444 -41.86 -9.81 22.25
CA ASN A 444 -40.56 -10.49 22.38
C ASN A 444 -39.68 -10.35 21.12
N TYR A 445 -39.59 -9.13 20.55
CA TYR A 445 -38.67 -8.88 19.45
C TYR A 445 -37.24 -8.87 19.89
N SER A 446 -36.37 -9.46 19.08
CA SER A 446 -34.92 -9.52 19.34
C SER A 446 -34.10 -9.00 18.18
N TYR A 447 -33.02 -8.27 18.49
CA TYR A 447 -32.07 -7.82 17.49
C TYR A 447 -30.94 -8.87 17.35
N THR A 448 -30.82 -9.47 16.17
CA THR A 448 -29.79 -10.47 15.85
C THR A 448 -29.24 -10.30 14.44
N LEU A 449 -27.96 -10.60 14.24
CA LEU A 449 -27.32 -10.65 12.90
C LEU A 449 -27.48 -12.00 12.20
N GLN A 450 -28.11 -12.96 12.86
CA GLN A 450 -28.38 -14.31 12.35
C GLN A 450 -29.89 -14.62 12.40
N PRO A 451 -30.75 -13.83 11.71
CA PRO A 451 -32.16 -14.11 11.70
C PRO A 451 -32.48 -15.40 10.95
N PRO A 452 -33.59 -16.04 11.26
CA PRO A 452 -34.08 -17.15 10.47
C PRO A 452 -34.33 -16.77 9.00
N LEU A 453 -34.19 -17.73 8.09
CA LEU A 453 -34.45 -17.50 6.67
C LEU A 453 -35.95 -17.26 6.47
N LEU A 454 -36.30 -16.17 5.80
CA LEU A 454 -37.68 -15.79 5.43
C LEU A 454 -37.93 -16.16 3.97
N VAL A 455 -38.99 -16.89 3.68
CA VAL A 455 -39.23 -17.43 2.33
C VAL A 455 -40.39 -16.72 1.64
N ASN A 456 -41.60 -16.90 2.13
CA ASN A 456 -42.83 -16.31 1.56
C ASN A 456 -43.44 -15.31 2.54
N ASN A 457 -44.08 -14.23 2.03
CA ASN A 457 -44.66 -13.18 2.87
C ASN A 457 -43.65 -12.78 3.97
N SER A 458 -42.47 -12.44 3.53
CA SER A 458 -41.28 -12.36 4.41
C SER A 458 -41.44 -11.38 5.57
N LEU A 459 -42.22 -10.31 5.37
CA LEU A 459 -42.48 -9.33 6.43
C LEU A 459 -43.50 -9.85 7.44
N ASP A 460 -44.51 -10.64 7.01
CA ASP A 460 -45.45 -11.29 7.92
C ASP A 460 -44.75 -12.32 8.79
N GLN A 461 -43.89 -13.19 8.18
CA GLN A 461 -43.11 -14.17 8.91
C GLN A 461 -42.18 -13.51 9.92
N PHE A 462 -41.52 -12.41 9.52
CA PHE A 462 -40.68 -11.66 10.44
C PHE A 462 -41.48 -11.07 11.61
N PHE A 463 -42.59 -10.38 11.28
CA PHE A 463 -43.29 -9.56 12.26
C PHE A 463 -44.08 -10.39 13.26
N PHE A 464 -44.69 -11.49 12.84
CA PHE A 464 -45.59 -12.27 13.68
C PHE A 464 -45.01 -13.60 14.16
N ASP A 465 -44.07 -14.20 13.41
CA ASP A 465 -43.59 -15.55 13.71
C ASP A 465 -42.21 -15.59 14.30
N SER A 466 -41.20 -15.07 13.61
CA SER A 466 -39.80 -15.13 14.08
C SER A 466 -39.46 -14.07 15.09
N GLN A 467 -39.97 -12.86 14.95
CA GLN A 467 -39.71 -11.67 15.78
C GLN A 467 -38.22 -11.41 16.03
N ALA A 468 -37.34 -12.03 15.23
CA ALA A 468 -35.89 -11.95 15.32
C ALA A 468 -35.30 -11.40 14.01
N GLY A 469 -34.58 -10.29 14.08
CA GLY A 469 -34.05 -9.63 12.88
C GLY A 469 -33.07 -8.52 13.20
N PHE A 470 -32.66 -7.80 12.17
CA PHE A 470 -31.81 -6.62 12.26
C PHE A 470 -32.49 -5.41 11.56
N CYS A 471 -31.84 -4.24 11.57
CA CYS A 471 -32.43 -2.96 11.19
C CYS A 471 -33.30 -2.99 9.90
N VAL A 472 -32.88 -3.72 8.84
CA VAL A 472 -33.65 -3.80 7.60
C VAL A 472 -35.01 -4.49 7.80
N HIS A 473 -35.06 -5.54 8.63
CA HIS A 473 -36.32 -6.25 8.88
C HIS A 473 -37.33 -5.32 9.57
N TYR A 474 -36.88 -4.65 10.62
CA TYR A 474 -37.71 -3.71 11.38
C TYR A 474 -38.13 -2.51 10.53
N ALA A 475 -37.18 -1.88 9.84
CA ALA A 475 -37.48 -0.72 9.00
C ALA A 475 -38.38 -1.08 7.80
N SER A 476 -38.21 -2.28 7.19
CA SER A 476 -39.03 -2.74 6.08
C SER A 476 -40.47 -3.01 6.52
N ALA A 477 -40.68 -3.75 7.61
CA ALA A 477 -41.97 -4.04 8.16
C ALA A 477 -42.72 -2.76 8.59
N PHE A 478 -42.04 -1.86 9.25
CA PHE A 478 -42.57 -0.57 9.66
C PHE A 478 -42.97 0.29 8.44
N THR A 479 -42.10 0.40 7.42
CA THR A 479 -42.38 1.17 6.21
C THR A 479 -43.60 0.59 5.46
N PHE A 480 -43.68 -0.75 5.37
CA PHE A 480 -44.82 -1.43 4.77
C PHE A 480 -46.12 -1.15 5.53
N LEU A 481 -46.12 -1.29 6.87
CA LEU A 481 -47.28 -1.01 7.71
C LEU A 481 -47.76 0.44 7.55
N MET A 482 -46.85 1.40 7.51
CA MET A 482 -47.21 2.81 7.31
C MET A 482 -47.86 3.01 5.96
N ARG A 483 -47.33 2.45 4.88
CA ARG A 483 -47.92 2.53 3.54
C ARG A 483 -49.30 1.89 3.49
N ALA A 484 -49.45 0.68 4.01
CA ALA A 484 -50.69 -0.06 4.06
C ALA A 484 -51.76 0.67 4.91
N SER A 485 -51.34 1.44 5.93
CA SER A 485 -52.23 2.28 6.73
C SER A 485 -52.48 3.68 6.15
N GLY A 486 -52.06 3.94 4.90
CA GLY A 486 -52.33 5.19 4.18
C GLY A 486 -51.36 6.34 4.49
N ILE A 487 -50.23 6.08 5.11
CA ILE A 487 -49.18 7.07 5.41
C ILE A 487 -48.06 6.93 4.37
N PRO A 488 -47.70 8.01 3.63
CA PRO A 488 -46.54 7.97 2.76
C PRO A 488 -45.29 7.66 3.56
N ALA A 489 -44.59 6.57 3.20
CA ALA A 489 -43.41 6.11 3.92
C ALA A 489 -42.35 5.58 2.94
N ARG A 490 -41.07 5.68 3.33
CA ARG A 490 -39.93 5.22 2.53
C ARG A 490 -38.85 4.60 3.39
N LEU A 491 -38.15 3.63 2.83
CA LEU A 491 -36.97 3.02 3.47
C LEU A 491 -35.74 3.81 3.11
N VAL A 492 -34.92 4.12 4.11
CA VAL A 492 -33.64 4.80 3.91
C VAL A 492 -32.51 3.91 4.40
N THR A 493 -31.44 3.86 3.64
CA THR A 493 -30.23 3.12 4.00
C THR A 493 -29.00 4.01 4.03
N GLY A 494 -28.08 3.67 4.91
CA GLY A 494 -26.86 4.43 5.14
C GLY A 494 -26.05 3.84 6.28
N TYR A 495 -25.55 4.70 7.15
CA TYR A 495 -24.79 4.30 8.34
C TYR A 495 -25.27 5.07 9.55
N LEU A 496 -25.09 4.51 10.75
CA LEU A 496 -25.47 5.14 12.02
C LEU A 496 -24.26 5.24 12.93
N GLY A 497 -23.98 6.46 13.43
CA GLY A 497 -22.93 6.73 14.38
C GLY A 497 -21.54 6.85 13.77
N GLY A 498 -20.59 6.14 14.32
CA GLY A 498 -19.16 6.15 13.99
C GLY A 498 -18.31 6.17 15.26
N GLU A 499 -17.07 5.73 15.16
CA GLU A 499 -16.11 5.71 16.24
C GLU A 499 -15.30 7.00 16.26
N TYR A 500 -15.36 7.73 17.36
CA TYR A 500 -14.58 8.96 17.52
C TYR A 500 -13.11 8.65 17.81
N ASN A 501 -12.21 9.22 17.02
CA ASN A 501 -10.78 9.18 17.23
C ASN A 501 -10.26 10.60 17.51
N GLY A 502 -9.93 10.89 18.78
CA GLY A 502 -9.45 12.19 19.27
C GLY A 502 -7.92 12.28 19.40
N VAL A 503 -7.17 11.35 18.84
CA VAL A 503 -5.70 11.27 19.01
C VAL A 503 -4.96 12.37 18.25
N THR A 504 -5.58 13.01 17.27
CA THR A 504 -4.94 14.09 16.49
C THR A 504 -5.05 15.42 17.22
N ASN A 505 -3.95 15.87 17.82
CA ASN A 505 -3.81 17.20 18.39
C ASN A 505 -3.23 18.14 17.33
N GLU A 506 -3.94 19.16 16.92
CA GLU A 506 -3.40 20.25 16.11
C GLU A 506 -3.28 21.52 16.98
N VAL A 507 -2.20 22.28 16.78
CA VAL A 507 -2.03 23.59 17.39
C VAL A 507 -2.67 24.62 16.44
N ASN A 508 -3.67 25.38 16.92
CA ASN A 508 -4.27 26.45 16.13
C ASN A 508 -3.30 27.64 15.98
N SER A 509 -3.65 28.59 15.11
CA SER A 509 -2.88 29.81 14.88
C SER A 509 -2.65 30.67 16.14
N ALA A 510 -3.38 30.42 17.22
CA ALA A 510 -3.23 31.08 18.53
C ALA A 510 -2.41 30.25 19.52
N GLY A 511 -1.74 29.17 19.09
CA GLY A 511 -0.93 28.30 19.97
C GLY A 511 -1.72 27.38 20.90
N LYS A 512 -3.05 27.33 20.77
CA LYS A 512 -3.90 26.48 21.60
C LYS A 512 -4.05 25.09 20.96
N ILE A 513 -3.80 24.04 21.74
CA ILE A 513 -4.05 22.67 21.30
C ILE A 513 -5.57 22.49 21.10
N VAL A 514 -5.97 22.24 19.87
CA VAL A 514 -7.35 21.90 19.51
C VAL A 514 -7.37 20.42 19.17
N ASN A 515 -8.13 19.64 19.94
CA ASN A 515 -8.37 18.24 19.62
C ASN A 515 -9.26 18.17 18.38
N LYS A 516 -8.65 18.06 17.21
CA LYS A 516 -9.35 17.80 15.96
C LYS A 516 -9.43 16.31 15.74
N GLY A 517 -10.37 15.66 16.42
CA GLY A 517 -10.70 14.27 16.16
C GLY A 517 -11.55 14.12 14.90
N HIS A 518 -11.58 12.92 14.36
CA HIS A 518 -12.47 12.53 13.30
C HIS A 518 -13.35 11.36 13.71
N LEU A 519 -14.47 11.15 12.99
CA LEU A 519 -15.28 9.95 13.11
C LEU A 519 -14.82 8.95 12.03
N SER A 520 -14.53 7.73 12.42
CA SER A 520 -14.33 6.58 11.52
C SER A 520 -15.60 5.75 11.48
N ILE A 521 -16.23 5.67 10.32
CA ILE A 521 -17.45 4.91 10.08
C ILE A 521 -17.07 3.64 9.33
N TYR A 522 -17.41 2.49 9.90
CA TYR A 522 -17.08 1.18 9.36
C TYR A 522 -18.28 0.53 8.66
N GLN A 523 -18.03 -0.50 7.86
CA GLN A 523 -19.12 -1.22 7.18
C GLN A 523 -20.12 -1.83 8.17
N TYR A 524 -19.69 -2.21 9.36
CA TYR A 524 -20.57 -2.71 10.39
C TYR A 524 -21.53 -1.65 10.98
N ASP A 525 -21.26 -0.37 10.77
CA ASP A 525 -22.18 0.72 11.15
C ASP A 525 -23.31 0.91 10.13
N ALA A 526 -23.36 0.07 9.08
CA ALA A 526 -24.44 0.08 8.11
C ALA A 526 -25.80 -0.08 8.80
N HIS A 527 -26.75 0.77 8.40
CA HIS A 527 -28.03 0.88 9.07
C HIS A 527 -29.16 1.22 8.09
N ALA A 528 -30.36 0.81 8.46
CA ALA A 528 -31.57 1.14 7.74
C ALA A 528 -32.63 1.68 8.69
N TRP A 529 -33.36 2.69 8.24
CA TRP A 529 -34.46 3.32 9.00
C TRP A 529 -35.62 3.69 8.08
N SER A 530 -36.73 4.03 8.65
CA SER A 530 -37.95 4.48 7.94
C SER A 530 -38.07 5.99 8.00
N GLU A 531 -38.72 6.57 7.00
CA GLU A 531 -39.18 7.95 7.03
C GLU A 531 -40.66 7.96 6.66
N ILE A 532 -41.48 8.67 7.46
CA ILE A 532 -42.89 8.92 7.19
C ILE A 532 -43.12 10.40 6.89
N TRP A 533 -44.03 10.69 5.97
CA TRP A 533 -44.37 12.08 5.66
C TRP A 533 -45.57 12.54 6.48
N VAL A 534 -45.39 13.66 7.17
CA VAL A 534 -46.44 14.29 8.02
C VAL A 534 -46.69 15.72 7.52
N ALA A 535 -47.94 16.05 7.28
CA ALA A 535 -48.32 17.39 6.82
C ALA A 535 -47.83 18.47 7.81
N GLY A 536 -47.24 19.53 7.29
CA GLY A 536 -46.68 20.63 8.07
C GLY A 536 -45.34 20.34 8.78
N LYS A 537 -44.89 19.07 8.80
CA LYS A 537 -43.59 18.67 9.39
C LYS A 537 -42.62 18.09 8.36
N GLY A 538 -43.12 17.62 7.19
CA GLY A 538 -42.31 16.95 6.17
C GLY A 538 -41.96 15.51 6.51
N TRP A 539 -40.85 15.01 5.98
CA TRP A 539 -40.33 13.65 6.26
C TRP A 539 -39.74 13.56 7.65
N LEU A 540 -40.35 12.75 8.51
CA LEU A 540 -39.86 12.45 9.85
C LEU A 540 -39.16 11.10 9.84
N ARG A 541 -37.96 11.07 10.41
CA ARG A 541 -37.19 9.83 10.61
C ARG A 541 -37.78 9.03 11.76
N ILE A 542 -38.08 7.78 11.52
CA ILE A 542 -38.50 6.78 12.51
C ILE A 542 -37.56 5.59 12.42
N ASP A 543 -36.91 5.25 13.51
CA ASP A 543 -36.04 4.08 13.59
C ASP A 543 -36.66 3.02 14.52
N PRO A 544 -37.29 1.98 13.96
CA PRO A 544 -37.90 0.93 14.76
C PRO A 544 -36.89 0.07 15.53
N THR A 545 -35.63 0.08 15.12
CA THR A 545 -34.54 -0.60 15.85
C THR A 545 -34.43 -0.07 17.30
N GLY A 546 -34.69 1.22 17.50
CA GLY A 546 -34.68 1.84 18.82
C GLY A 546 -35.75 1.32 19.78
N ALA A 547 -36.84 0.74 19.28
CA ALA A 547 -37.85 0.10 20.09
C ALA A 547 -37.42 -1.28 20.62
N VAL A 548 -36.49 -1.97 19.90
CA VAL A 548 -36.00 -3.31 20.25
C VAL A 548 -34.67 -3.23 20.99
N ASP A 549 -33.73 -2.44 20.47
CA ASP A 549 -32.41 -2.23 21.05
C ASP A 549 -32.09 -0.72 21.11
N PRO A 550 -32.55 -0.03 22.16
CA PRO A 550 -32.25 1.40 22.35
C PRO A 550 -30.76 1.71 22.43
N GLN A 551 -29.94 0.78 22.94
CA GLN A 551 -28.50 0.98 23.06
C GLN A 551 -27.85 1.05 21.68
N ARG A 552 -28.27 0.21 20.73
CA ARG A 552 -27.77 0.21 19.37
C ARG A 552 -27.95 1.57 18.68
N VAL A 553 -29.06 2.24 18.94
CA VAL A 553 -29.40 3.54 18.32
C VAL A 553 -28.75 4.71 19.08
N ASN A 554 -28.60 4.64 20.39
CA ASN A 554 -28.13 5.75 21.22
C ASN A 554 -26.61 5.75 21.46
N ILE A 555 -25.99 4.57 21.53
CA ILE A 555 -24.59 4.41 21.95
C ILE A 555 -23.78 3.63 20.91
N GLY A 556 -24.44 2.81 20.10
CA GLY A 556 -23.81 1.94 19.11
C GLY A 556 -23.85 0.46 19.48
N TRP A 557 -22.81 -0.28 19.14
CA TRP A 557 -22.76 -1.72 19.35
C TRP A 557 -22.63 -2.07 20.84
N SER A 558 -23.57 -2.86 21.36
CA SER A 558 -23.46 -3.44 22.69
C SER A 558 -22.35 -4.48 22.77
N ASN A 559 -21.82 -4.74 23.97
CA ASN A 559 -20.79 -5.77 24.18
C ASN A 559 -21.25 -7.17 23.71
N GLN A 560 -22.54 -7.47 23.85
CA GLN A 560 -23.11 -8.74 23.44
C GLN A 560 -23.09 -8.90 21.92
N LEU A 561 -23.50 -7.87 21.16
CA LEU A 561 -23.43 -7.88 19.70
C LEU A 561 -21.99 -7.89 19.17
N LEU A 562 -21.06 -7.25 19.88
CA LEU A 562 -19.63 -7.32 19.57
C LEU A 562 -19.07 -8.72 19.76
N GLN A 563 -19.52 -9.46 20.78
CA GLN A 563 -19.15 -10.85 21.00
C GLN A 563 -19.73 -11.77 19.89
N GLU A 564 -21.02 -11.63 19.56
CA GLU A 564 -21.63 -12.37 18.44
C GLU A 564 -20.88 -12.13 17.13
N GLN A 565 -20.46 -10.89 16.86
CA GLN A 565 -19.64 -10.57 15.69
C GLN A 565 -18.22 -11.15 15.77
N ALA A 566 -17.62 -11.19 16.94
CA ALA A 566 -16.29 -11.76 17.15
C ALA A 566 -16.28 -13.28 16.91
N GLU A 567 -17.35 -13.98 17.25
CA GLU A 567 -17.53 -15.42 17.00
C GLU A 567 -17.74 -15.72 15.51
N LEU A 568 -18.46 -14.83 14.80
CA LEU A 568 -18.70 -14.96 13.36
C LEU A 568 -17.44 -14.74 12.50
N ASN A 569 -16.48 -13.96 13.00
CA ASN A 569 -15.25 -13.62 12.29
C ASN A 569 -14.05 -14.31 12.95
N ASN A 570 -13.75 -15.55 12.56
CA ASN A 570 -12.64 -16.37 13.08
C ASN A 570 -11.23 -15.84 12.75
N THR A 571 -11.05 -14.55 12.49
CA THR A 571 -9.75 -13.99 12.15
C THR A 571 -8.95 -13.66 13.41
N PHE A 572 -7.69 -14.09 13.48
CA PHE A 572 -6.80 -13.93 14.64
C PHE A 572 -6.63 -12.48 15.06
N PHE A 573 -6.62 -11.53 14.09
CA PHE A 573 -6.59 -10.08 14.30
C PHE A 573 -7.99 -9.48 14.16
N ASN A 574 -8.93 -9.90 15.00
CA ASN A 574 -10.27 -9.35 14.96
C ASN A 574 -10.30 -8.00 15.68
N LEU A 575 -10.79 -6.96 14.99
CA LEU A 575 -10.89 -5.57 15.46
C LEU A 575 -11.70 -5.47 16.78
N TYR A 576 -12.69 -6.35 16.96
CA TYR A 576 -13.50 -6.42 18.18
C TYR A 576 -12.71 -6.91 19.39
N ARG A 577 -11.81 -7.88 19.21
CA ARG A 577 -10.91 -8.36 20.28
C ARG A 577 -9.88 -7.30 20.65
N MET A 578 -9.40 -6.53 19.67
CA MET A 578 -8.44 -5.45 19.93
C MET A 578 -9.06 -4.30 20.73
N LYS A 579 -10.36 -4.00 20.55
CA LYS A 579 -11.07 -2.97 21.33
C LYS A 579 -11.11 -3.29 22.84
N ASN A 580 -11.20 -4.55 23.21
CA ASN A 580 -11.30 -4.99 24.60
C ASN A 580 -9.97 -4.96 25.38
N ILE A 581 -8.83 -4.79 24.69
CA ILE A 581 -7.52 -4.71 25.31
C ILE A 581 -7.00 -3.27 25.21
N ALA A 582 -6.93 -2.55 26.33
CA ALA A 582 -6.69 -1.11 26.37
C ALA A 582 -5.46 -0.64 25.56
N TRP A 583 -4.30 -1.30 25.73
CA TRP A 583 -3.09 -0.90 25.00
C TRP A 583 -3.16 -1.20 23.49
N LEU A 584 -3.79 -2.31 23.10
CA LEU A 584 -4.03 -2.63 21.68
C LEU A 584 -5.01 -1.65 21.04
N ASN A 585 -6.04 -1.24 21.78
CA ASN A 585 -6.98 -0.25 21.30
C ASN A 585 -6.31 1.13 21.13
N THR A 586 -5.46 1.53 22.08
CA THR A 586 -4.68 2.77 21.95
C THR A 586 -3.78 2.73 20.72
N LEU A 587 -3.06 1.62 20.50
CA LEU A 587 -2.21 1.43 19.33
C LEU A 587 -3.02 1.48 18.03
N ARG A 588 -4.17 0.83 17.99
CA ARG A 588 -5.11 0.85 16.86
C ARG A 588 -5.58 2.27 16.54
N LEU A 589 -5.97 3.05 17.56
CA LEU A 589 -6.40 4.44 17.37
C LEU A 589 -5.27 5.33 16.85
N GLN A 590 -4.02 5.10 17.30
CA GLN A 590 -2.86 5.81 16.77
C GLN A 590 -2.61 5.47 15.29
N PHE A 591 -2.71 4.20 14.92
CA PHE A 591 -2.60 3.79 13.50
C PHE A 591 -3.73 4.36 12.65
N ASP A 592 -4.97 4.36 13.15
CA ASP A 592 -6.11 4.97 12.45
C ASP A 592 -5.90 6.50 12.27
N ALA A 593 -5.37 7.18 13.29
CA ALA A 593 -5.03 8.61 13.19
C ALA A 593 -3.92 8.87 12.14
N LEU A 594 -2.90 8.04 12.08
CA LEU A 594 -1.85 8.13 11.05
C LEU A 594 -2.41 7.86 9.66
N ASP A 595 -3.23 6.83 9.50
CA ASP A 595 -3.87 6.49 8.24
C ASP A 595 -4.87 7.58 7.79
N TYR A 596 -5.57 8.22 8.75
CA TYR A 596 -6.37 9.41 8.48
C TYR A 596 -5.52 10.57 7.94
N GLN A 597 -4.37 10.88 8.54
CA GLN A 597 -3.47 11.92 8.03
C GLN A 597 -2.94 11.58 6.64
N TRP A 598 -2.61 10.31 6.39
CA TRP A 598 -2.22 9.82 5.07
C TRP A 598 -3.35 10.02 4.04
N THR A 599 -4.57 9.60 4.39
CA THR A 599 -5.75 9.78 3.53
C THR A 599 -6.02 11.26 3.25
N ARG A 600 -5.91 12.11 4.27
CA ARG A 600 -6.16 13.57 4.16
C ARG A 600 -5.12 14.28 3.29
N TRP A 601 -3.83 14.02 3.53
CA TRP A 601 -2.74 14.80 2.95
C TRP A 601 -2.12 14.18 1.69
N VAL A 602 -2.30 12.89 1.46
CA VAL A 602 -1.72 12.20 0.31
C VAL A 602 -2.80 11.83 -0.71
N ILE A 603 -3.80 11.04 -0.29
CA ILE A 603 -4.81 10.50 -1.20
C ILE A 603 -5.88 11.55 -1.51
N GLY A 604 -6.44 12.17 -0.49
CA GLY A 604 -7.52 13.17 -0.58
C GLY A 604 -7.04 14.60 -0.87
N PHE A 605 -5.74 14.80 -1.12
CA PHE A 605 -5.18 16.12 -1.41
C PHE A 605 -5.65 16.61 -2.79
N THR A 606 -6.58 17.56 -2.79
CA THR A 606 -7.25 18.06 -4.00
C THR A 606 -6.45 19.18 -4.69
N SER A 607 -6.75 19.45 -5.98
CA SER A 607 -6.17 20.58 -6.72
C SER A 607 -6.41 21.92 -6.02
N GLN A 608 -7.58 22.09 -5.35
CA GLN A 608 -7.88 23.31 -4.60
C GLN A 608 -6.99 23.45 -3.36
N GLN A 609 -6.84 22.39 -2.58
CA GLN A 609 -5.93 22.38 -1.41
C GLN A 609 -4.48 22.63 -1.83
N GLN A 610 -4.06 22.06 -2.98
CA GLN A 610 -2.76 22.33 -3.57
C GLN A 610 -2.59 23.80 -3.91
N TYR A 611 -3.56 24.38 -4.59
CA TYR A 611 -3.54 25.81 -4.95
C TYR A 611 -3.51 26.71 -3.71
N ASP A 612 -4.33 26.44 -2.71
CA ASP A 612 -4.40 27.22 -1.48
C ASP A 612 -3.08 27.13 -0.68
N LEU A 613 -2.46 25.95 -0.61
CA LEU A 613 -1.16 25.75 0.00
C LEU A 613 -0.05 26.53 -0.72
N LEU A 614 0.02 26.40 -2.03
CA LEU A 614 1.00 27.10 -2.86
C LEU A 614 0.80 28.61 -2.82
N LYS A 615 -0.46 29.07 -2.81
CA LYS A 615 -0.81 30.48 -2.66
C LYS A 615 -0.38 31.04 -1.30
N HIS A 616 -0.52 30.25 -0.24
CA HIS A 616 -0.08 30.63 1.11
C HIS A 616 1.44 30.80 1.19
N TRP A 617 2.21 29.90 0.56
CA TRP A 617 3.68 29.92 0.60
C TRP A 617 4.31 30.93 -0.38
N PHE A 618 3.78 31.04 -1.58
CA PHE A 618 4.41 31.77 -2.69
C PHE A 618 3.57 32.97 -3.21
N GLY A 619 2.43 33.24 -2.59
CA GLY A 619 1.51 34.28 -3.04
C GLY A 619 0.77 33.89 -4.32
N LYS A 620 0.42 34.86 -5.17
CA LYS A 620 -0.25 34.58 -6.45
C LYS A 620 0.62 33.67 -7.31
N MET A 621 0.08 32.48 -7.65
CA MET A 621 0.77 31.50 -8.48
C MET A 621 0.63 31.85 -9.96
N VAL A 622 1.76 32.14 -10.58
CA VAL A 622 1.88 32.38 -12.02
C VAL A 622 2.67 31.19 -12.63
N PRO A 623 2.37 30.73 -13.85
CA PRO A 623 3.01 29.53 -14.44
C PRO A 623 4.54 29.54 -14.42
N TRP A 624 5.17 30.70 -14.59
CA TRP A 624 6.63 30.80 -14.57
C TRP A 624 7.24 30.52 -13.17
N LYS A 625 6.55 30.91 -12.06
CA LYS A 625 7.00 30.59 -10.70
C LYS A 625 6.99 29.07 -10.46
N LEU A 626 5.95 28.39 -10.96
CA LEU A 626 5.83 26.94 -10.90
C LEU A 626 6.99 26.25 -11.64
N ALA A 627 7.27 26.72 -12.87
CA ALA A 627 8.40 26.22 -13.65
C ALA A 627 9.73 26.45 -12.94
N LEU A 628 9.92 27.61 -12.32
CA LEU A 628 11.13 27.93 -11.56
C LEU A 628 11.31 27.01 -10.34
N ILE A 629 10.25 26.76 -9.57
CA ILE A 629 10.30 25.85 -8.40
C ILE A 629 10.71 24.43 -8.85
N ILE A 630 10.12 23.93 -9.95
CA ILE A 630 10.47 22.62 -10.51
C ILE A 630 11.94 22.59 -10.96
N ALA A 631 12.39 23.62 -11.67
CA ALA A 631 13.76 23.70 -12.16
C ALA A 631 14.78 23.76 -11.01
N VAL A 632 14.55 24.61 -10.00
CA VAL A 632 15.42 24.69 -8.81
C VAL A 632 15.47 23.37 -8.07
N THR A 633 14.31 22.69 -7.89
CA THR A 633 14.27 21.40 -7.21
C THR A 633 15.01 20.30 -7.97
N LEU A 634 14.91 20.28 -9.29
CA LEU A 634 15.67 19.38 -10.17
C LEU A 634 17.18 19.61 -10.01
N VAL A 635 17.61 20.86 -10.06
CA VAL A 635 19.03 21.22 -9.88
C VAL A 635 19.55 20.81 -8.50
N LEU A 636 18.78 21.09 -7.43
CA LEU A 636 19.15 20.71 -6.06
C LEU A 636 19.20 19.19 -5.89
N SER A 637 18.26 18.44 -6.47
CA SER A 637 18.28 16.98 -6.41
C SER A 637 19.47 16.38 -7.17
N MET A 638 19.82 16.96 -8.32
CA MET A 638 20.99 16.55 -9.10
C MET A 638 22.29 16.84 -8.35
N LEU A 639 22.39 18.02 -7.73
CA LEU A 639 23.52 18.40 -6.89
C LEU A 639 23.68 17.45 -5.69
N MET A 640 22.58 17.15 -5.01
CA MET A 640 22.55 16.21 -3.89
C MET A 640 22.97 14.80 -4.34
N LEU A 641 22.54 14.35 -5.51
CA LEU A 641 22.97 13.08 -6.10
C LEU A 641 24.47 13.07 -6.38
N MET A 642 25.01 14.14 -6.98
CA MET A 642 26.44 14.29 -7.23
C MET A 642 27.26 14.23 -5.92
N LEU A 643 26.82 14.95 -4.89
CA LEU A 643 27.47 14.95 -3.58
C LEU A 643 27.42 13.56 -2.93
N LEU A 644 26.28 12.87 -3.01
CA LEU A 644 26.14 11.50 -2.51
C LEU A 644 27.06 10.52 -3.24
N LEU A 645 27.08 10.55 -4.57
CA LEU A 645 27.96 9.71 -5.37
C LEU A 645 29.42 10.01 -5.09
N HIS A 646 29.77 11.28 -4.91
CA HIS A 646 31.11 11.68 -4.49
C HIS A 646 31.47 11.12 -3.10
N TRP A 647 30.54 11.19 -2.14
CA TRP A 647 30.74 10.65 -0.78
C TRP A 647 30.82 9.12 -0.76
N LEU A 648 29.98 8.43 -1.55
CA LEU A 648 30.00 6.96 -1.67
C LEU A 648 31.27 6.46 -2.39
N ASN A 649 31.74 7.22 -3.39
CA ASN A 649 32.93 6.89 -4.19
C ASN A 649 34.23 7.42 -3.55
N ARG A 650 34.17 8.08 -2.39
CA ARG A 650 35.40 8.43 -1.67
C ARG A 650 36.20 7.15 -1.48
N PRO A 651 37.44 7.08 -2.04
CA PRO A 651 38.27 5.92 -1.82
C PRO A 651 38.42 5.81 -0.30
N LYS A 652 37.87 4.77 0.29
CA LYS A 652 38.27 4.37 1.63
C LYS A 652 39.77 4.07 1.47
N VAL A 653 40.61 4.98 1.87
CA VAL A 653 42.03 4.69 2.03
C VAL A 653 42.03 3.51 2.99
N LYS A 654 42.08 2.29 2.45
CA LYS A 654 42.48 1.13 3.23
C LYS A 654 43.84 1.54 3.69
N LYS A 655 44.03 1.86 4.97
CA LYS A 655 45.33 1.87 5.57
C LYS A 655 45.91 0.52 5.17
N GLN A 656 46.82 0.52 4.19
CA GLN A 656 47.55 -0.67 3.82
C GLN A 656 48.18 -1.11 5.14
N ALA A 657 47.65 -2.21 5.67
CA ALA A 657 48.28 -2.83 6.83
C ALA A 657 49.62 -3.31 6.29
N PHE A 658 50.68 -2.49 6.54
CA PHE A 658 52.03 -2.87 6.18
C PHE A 658 52.29 -4.22 6.84
N ALA A 659 52.82 -5.17 6.06
CA ALA A 659 53.25 -6.43 6.61
C ALA A 659 54.26 -6.17 7.75
N GLN A 660 54.30 -7.03 8.74
CA GLN A 660 55.11 -6.82 9.95
C GLN A 660 56.58 -6.51 9.62
N TRP A 661 57.15 -7.17 8.59
CA TRP A 661 58.51 -6.92 8.10
C TRP A 661 58.70 -5.53 7.44
N GLN A 662 57.68 -5.00 6.78
CA GLN A 662 57.69 -3.62 6.24
C GLN A 662 57.76 -2.60 7.39
N ILE A 663 56.96 -2.82 8.42
CA ILE A 663 56.99 -1.95 9.63
C ILE A 663 58.33 -1.95 10.29
N ILE A 664 59.00 -3.12 10.40
CA ILE A 664 60.34 -3.27 10.97
C ILE A 664 61.35 -2.44 10.16
N TYR A 665 61.35 -2.54 8.84
CA TYR A 665 62.26 -1.80 7.97
C TYR A 665 62.02 -0.28 8.05
N HIS A 666 60.75 0.15 8.02
CA HIS A 666 60.43 1.58 8.17
C HIS A 666 60.87 2.14 9.53
N LYS A 667 60.71 1.38 10.61
CA LYS A 667 61.25 1.78 11.91
C LYS A 667 62.77 1.93 11.92
N ALA A 668 63.50 1.11 11.17
CA ALA A 668 64.97 1.23 11.05
C ALA A 668 65.35 2.53 10.31
N ILE A 669 64.63 2.81 9.19
CA ILE A 669 64.84 4.07 8.44
C ILE A 669 64.52 5.29 9.29
N ASP A 670 63.39 5.28 10.01
CA ASP A 670 62.98 6.40 10.89
C ASP A 670 64.00 6.65 12.00
N ARG A 671 64.66 5.59 12.52
CA ARG A 671 65.75 5.74 13.52
C ARG A 671 67.01 6.36 12.92
N LEU A 672 67.33 5.97 11.68
CA LEU A 672 68.50 6.59 10.97
C LEU A 672 68.22 8.05 10.60
N ALA A 673 66.97 8.36 10.18
CA ALA A 673 66.51 9.72 9.87
C ALA A 673 66.65 10.65 11.10
N LYS A 674 66.30 10.15 12.29
CA LYS A 674 66.54 10.92 13.57
C LYS A 674 67.99 11.23 13.89
N GLN A 675 68.94 10.55 13.26
CA GLN A 675 70.34 10.78 13.35
C GLN A 675 70.89 11.53 12.13
N GLY A 676 70.04 12.16 11.34
CA GLY A 676 70.43 12.95 10.17
C GLY A 676 70.68 12.12 8.89
N MET A 677 70.36 10.80 8.93
CA MET A 677 70.58 9.91 7.78
C MET A 677 69.27 9.61 7.06
N GLU A 678 68.70 10.58 6.34
CA GLU A 678 67.50 10.43 5.62
C GLU A 678 67.68 9.63 4.33
N LYS A 679 66.73 8.67 4.08
CA LYS A 679 66.63 7.92 2.82
C LYS A 679 65.82 8.72 1.81
N PRO A 680 66.41 9.21 0.70
CA PRO A 680 65.64 9.85 -0.37
C PRO A 680 64.57 8.89 -0.96
N LEU A 681 63.40 9.40 -1.32
CA LEU A 681 62.30 8.60 -1.88
C LEU A 681 62.72 7.83 -3.13
N ALA A 682 63.56 8.39 -3.98
CA ALA A 682 64.02 7.79 -5.22
C ALA A 682 65.16 6.77 -5.04
N MET A 683 65.71 6.62 -3.82
CA MET A 683 66.86 5.73 -3.57
C MET A 683 66.40 4.31 -3.27
N THR A 684 67.03 3.33 -3.90
CA THR A 684 66.72 1.91 -3.65
C THR A 684 67.22 1.48 -2.25
N VAL A 685 66.66 0.37 -1.74
CA VAL A 685 67.10 -0.22 -0.45
C VAL A 685 68.59 -0.53 -0.46
N ASN A 686 69.09 -1.08 -1.55
CA ASN A 686 70.51 -1.47 -1.71
C ASN A 686 71.43 -0.25 -1.79
N ASP A 687 71.05 0.79 -2.50
CA ASP A 687 71.85 2.00 -2.63
C ASP A 687 71.87 2.76 -1.33
N PHE A 688 70.78 2.77 -0.57
CA PHE A 688 70.79 3.34 0.76
C PHE A 688 71.70 2.55 1.72
N ALA A 689 71.69 1.20 1.66
CA ALA A 689 72.59 0.39 2.46
C ALA A 689 74.09 0.63 2.08
N LYS A 690 74.41 0.85 0.77
CA LYS A 690 75.75 1.24 0.33
C LYS A 690 76.13 2.61 0.88
N LYS A 691 75.19 3.58 0.88
CA LYS A 691 75.51 4.91 1.45
C LYS A 691 75.77 4.84 2.94
N ILE A 692 74.97 4.07 3.70
CA ILE A 692 75.24 3.83 5.13
C ILE A 692 76.57 3.15 5.35
N ARG A 693 76.93 2.18 4.52
CA ARG A 693 78.25 1.50 4.59
C ARG A 693 79.42 2.46 4.40
N GLN A 694 79.30 3.45 3.52
CA GLN A 694 80.36 4.43 3.25
C GLN A 694 80.45 5.47 4.33
N GLN A 695 79.38 5.90 4.92
CA GLN A 695 79.35 6.98 5.91
C GLN A 695 79.53 6.51 7.35
N TYR A 696 79.02 5.27 7.64
CA TYR A 696 79.00 4.69 8.99
C TYR A 696 79.48 3.23 8.97
N PRO A 697 80.80 2.96 8.93
CA PRO A 697 81.34 1.60 8.82
C PRO A 697 80.87 0.67 9.95
N GLU A 698 80.60 1.17 11.13
CA GLU A 698 80.14 0.42 12.29
C GLU A 698 78.73 -0.15 12.10
N LEU A 699 77.89 0.56 11.39
CA LEU A 699 76.47 0.15 11.06
C LEU A 699 76.39 -0.68 9.78
N ALA A 700 77.43 -0.70 8.97
CA ALA A 700 77.49 -1.23 7.63
C ALA A 700 77.04 -2.69 7.55
N LEU A 701 77.53 -3.55 8.41
CA LEU A 701 77.18 -4.99 8.38
C LEU A 701 75.75 -5.24 8.77
N VAL A 702 75.35 -4.66 9.88
CA VAL A 702 74.00 -4.96 10.46
C VAL A 702 72.84 -4.38 9.59
N PHE A 703 73.03 -3.17 9.07
CA PHE A 703 72.06 -2.54 8.20
C PHE A 703 71.96 -3.21 6.82
N THR A 704 73.16 -3.70 6.30
CA THR A 704 73.14 -4.48 5.03
C THR A 704 72.37 -5.82 5.18
N GLN A 705 72.58 -6.53 6.30
CA GLN A 705 71.87 -7.75 6.60
C GLN A 705 70.32 -7.52 6.71
N LEU A 706 69.93 -6.46 7.41
CA LEU A 706 68.51 -6.05 7.53
C LEU A 706 67.93 -5.72 6.17
N SER A 707 68.66 -4.97 5.33
CA SER A 707 68.26 -4.58 3.98
C SER A 707 68.17 -5.80 3.05
N ALA A 708 69.04 -6.77 3.18
CA ALA A 708 69.01 -8.02 2.40
C ALA A 708 67.78 -8.86 2.78
N SER A 709 67.47 -8.97 4.08
CA SER A 709 66.24 -9.68 4.54
C SER A 709 64.98 -8.98 4.06
N TYR A 710 64.92 -7.66 4.07
CA TYR A 710 63.81 -6.88 3.49
C TYR A 710 63.61 -7.16 1.99
N ASN A 711 64.68 -7.10 1.20
CA ASN A 711 64.64 -7.37 -0.23
C ASN A 711 64.18 -8.81 -0.54
N ARG A 712 64.65 -9.77 0.28
CA ARG A 712 64.23 -11.17 0.14
C ARG A 712 62.74 -11.33 0.36
N LEU A 713 62.16 -10.66 1.38
CA LEU A 713 60.71 -10.67 1.65
C LEU A 713 59.89 -9.89 0.60
N CYS A 714 60.50 -8.84 -0.04
CA CYS A 714 59.85 -8.08 -1.10
C CYS A 714 59.79 -8.81 -2.45
N TYR A 715 60.86 -9.48 -2.84
CA TYR A 715 61.04 -9.89 -4.24
C TYR A 715 61.17 -11.41 -4.46
N GLN A 716 61.27 -12.22 -3.40
CA GLN A 716 61.24 -13.68 -3.53
C GLN A 716 59.89 -14.26 -3.20
N THR A 717 59.43 -15.23 -3.98
CA THR A 717 58.21 -16.01 -3.69
C THR A 717 58.55 -17.05 -2.61
N LEU A 718 58.26 -16.70 -1.35
CA LEU A 718 58.47 -17.58 -0.19
C LEU A 718 57.16 -18.24 0.21
N SER A 719 57.25 -19.46 0.74
CA SER A 719 56.11 -20.10 1.40
C SER A 719 55.73 -19.34 2.68
N ILE A 720 54.51 -19.49 3.18
CA ILE A 720 54.01 -18.79 4.36
C ILE A 720 54.93 -19.07 5.58
N SER A 721 55.35 -20.33 5.76
CA SER A 721 56.26 -20.72 6.84
C SER A 721 57.66 -20.12 6.73
N GLU A 722 58.19 -19.99 5.51
CA GLU A 722 59.46 -19.33 5.24
C GLU A 722 59.39 -17.83 5.43
N GLN A 723 58.28 -17.21 5.06
CA GLN A 723 58.02 -15.78 5.26
C GLN A 723 57.96 -15.44 6.75
N GLU A 724 57.33 -16.28 7.57
CA GLU A 724 57.30 -16.12 9.03
C GLU A 724 58.69 -16.25 9.64
N LYS A 725 59.46 -17.30 9.28
CA LYS A 725 60.85 -17.49 9.74
C LYS A 725 61.74 -16.30 9.38
N GLN A 726 61.66 -15.82 8.14
CA GLN A 726 62.42 -14.68 7.65
C GLN A 726 62.03 -13.38 8.36
N THR A 727 60.76 -13.21 8.72
CA THR A 727 60.28 -12.05 9.49
C THR A 727 60.82 -12.07 10.92
N VAL A 728 60.89 -13.23 11.57
CA VAL A 728 61.53 -13.38 12.91
C VAL A 728 63.01 -13.08 12.82
N THR A 729 63.73 -13.58 11.81
CA THR A 729 65.16 -13.27 11.60
C THR A 729 65.39 -11.77 11.41
N MET A 730 64.52 -11.14 10.63
CA MET A 730 64.61 -9.69 10.39
C MET A 730 64.33 -8.89 11.66
N GLN A 731 63.48 -9.36 12.55
CA GLN A 731 63.20 -8.74 13.84
C GLN A 731 64.41 -8.85 14.77
N GLN A 732 65.13 -9.99 14.79
CA GLN A 732 66.39 -10.16 15.54
C GLN A 732 67.47 -9.21 14.99
N GLN A 733 67.64 -9.13 13.67
CA GLN A 733 68.56 -8.19 13.01
C GLN A 733 68.24 -6.73 13.35
N TYR A 734 66.99 -6.37 13.44
CA TYR A 734 66.57 -5.04 13.85
C TYR A 734 66.95 -4.73 15.32
N HIS A 735 66.76 -5.67 16.22
CA HIS A 735 67.18 -5.49 17.61
C HIS A 735 68.67 -5.32 17.72
N HIS A 736 69.42 -6.12 16.97
CA HIS A 736 70.91 -5.98 16.92
C HIS A 736 71.35 -4.63 16.32
N PHE A 737 70.66 -4.21 15.23
CA PHE A 737 70.89 -2.88 14.64
C PHE A 737 70.64 -1.75 15.64
N ILE A 738 69.58 -1.81 16.43
CA ILE A 738 69.34 -0.78 17.48
C ILE A 738 70.40 -0.77 18.57
N GLN A 739 70.94 -1.93 18.95
CA GLN A 739 71.98 -2.01 19.92
C GLN A 739 73.28 -1.36 19.39
N VAL A 740 73.72 -1.67 18.17
CA VAL A 740 74.87 -1.09 17.53
C VAL A 740 74.73 0.42 17.34
N LEU A 741 73.51 0.86 16.93
CA LEU A 741 73.18 2.26 16.75
C LEU A 741 73.33 3.06 18.06
N LYS A 742 72.82 2.51 19.19
CA LYS A 742 72.95 3.14 20.50
C LYS A 742 74.40 3.22 21.01
N ASN A 743 75.21 2.22 20.64
CA ASN A 743 76.59 2.19 21.02
C ASN A 743 77.49 3.17 20.19
N SER A 744 77.12 3.39 18.93
CA SER A 744 77.69 4.38 18.04
C SER A 744 77.39 5.81 18.54
N ASP A 745 76.18 6.09 19.04
CA ASP A 745 75.88 7.39 19.66
C ASP A 745 76.67 7.72 20.89
N LYS A 746 77.09 6.71 21.68
CA LYS A 746 77.92 6.91 22.88
C LYS A 746 79.38 7.19 22.57
N LYS A 747 79.87 6.92 21.36
CA LYS A 747 81.25 7.17 20.94
C LYS A 747 81.44 8.54 20.26
N HIS A 748 80.38 9.18 19.84
CA HIS A 748 80.37 10.49 19.20
C HIS A 748 79.94 11.65 20.14
N LEU A 749 79.59 11.36 21.38
CA LEU A 749 79.44 12.26 22.50
C LEU A 749 80.72 12.25 23.34
#